data_2f2a30feb52e534ffa4af1b2b60a4528
#
_entry.id   2f2a30feb52e534ffa4af1b2b60a4528
#
_cell.length_a   1.000
_cell.length_b   1.000
_cell.length_c   1.000
_cell.angle_alpha   90.00
_cell.angle_beta   90.00
_cell.angle_gamma   90.00
#
_symmetry.space_group_name_H-M   'P 1'
#
loop_
_entity.id
_entity.type
_entity.pdbx_description
1 polymer ?
#
loop_
_entity_poly.entity_id
_entity_poly.type
_entity_poly.pdbx_seq_one_letter_code
_entity_poly.pdbx_strand_id
1 'polypeptide(L)'
;MKLSRQGNGLLLSLLCLYVEWAVKAREILRHFFTRGGSVLSFVLAILMGLPPVLRMPALRAQEWRNYGGDPGGTRYSLLEQINKKNVTQLKVAWTHDTGDVSDGTEYPTRSAFEATPLVVDGVLYLTTPFCRLIALDAESGEKLWDFDPQIDRTRRFNLFLNRGASYWSDDRRQRLFLGDLHGRLFSIDAKSGKRDPDFGKGGMLDLKPLMAEKFPDRTYALTSPVAVCQDVIIVGSLVSDSAPRGPSGDILGLDARSGKVLWRFHTVPHPGEFGDETWERDAWKERGGTNAWSLLSVDSARGLVFLPLTSPSYDMYGGDRKGTNLYGNSLVCLSCETGERKWHFQTVHHDVWDYDLASQPVLVTVHHDGKDIPAVAQVTKMGFLFLFHRFTGEPLFKVEERPVPKSQIPGEETWPTQPFPVKPPPFARQAMTPDDITNVTPESRKECLEILEDSVVDQSIYRPFGEKNAVIFPGLNGGANWGGASFDPTTGLLYVNSMDVGGLFRLVKRPEGSELPYALRAKKYEFFWDSKRYPCQKPPWGTLTAIDLNKGEFRWQVTLGEFDELKARGVAKTGAPNLGGSIVTAGGLLFIGATSDGRFRAFDKYNGEELWVTKLPASGMATPMTYLGKRTRKQFVVIAAGGGNKYDKTFTGKLVAFSLP
;
A
#
# COMPACT_ATOMS: atom_id res chain seq x y z
N MET A 1 -15.86 -42.25 8.82
CA MET A 1 -16.16 -42.58 7.41
C MET A 1 -17.60 -42.16 7.11
N LYS A 2 -17.80 -40.89 6.73
CA LYS A 2 -19.02 -40.35 6.11
C LYS A 2 -18.58 -39.18 5.27
N LEU A 3 -18.23 -39.44 4.01
CA LEU A 3 -17.97 -38.42 2.98
C LEU A 3 -19.32 -37.83 2.54
N SER A 4 -19.41 -36.51 2.57
CA SER A 4 -20.62 -35.76 2.30
C SER A 4 -21.03 -35.86 0.82
N ARG A 5 -22.31 -36.21 0.59
CA ARG A 5 -22.97 -36.28 -0.74
C ARG A 5 -23.20 -34.93 -1.42
N GLN A 6 -22.72 -33.82 -0.89
CA GLN A 6 -22.98 -32.47 -1.46
C GLN A 6 -21.99 -32.03 -2.54
N GLY A 7 -20.77 -32.59 -2.61
CA GLY A 7 -19.79 -32.21 -3.64
C GLY A 7 -20.08 -32.74 -5.04
N ASN A 8 -20.74 -33.90 -5.13
CA ASN A 8 -21.01 -34.54 -6.42
C ASN A 8 -22.21 -33.96 -7.18
N GLY A 9 -23.12 -33.27 -6.50
CA GLY A 9 -24.29 -32.64 -7.14
C GLY A 9 -23.91 -31.40 -7.95
N LEU A 10 -22.95 -30.61 -7.48
CA LEU A 10 -22.49 -29.39 -8.17
C LEU A 10 -21.66 -29.72 -9.43
N LEU A 11 -20.82 -30.76 -9.34
CA LEU A 11 -20.02 -31.21 -10.50
C LEU A 11 -20.89 -31.82 -11.61
N LEU A 12 -21.91 -32.59 -11.24
CA LEU A 12 -22.84 -33.16 -12.21
C LEU A 12 -23.72 -32.09 -12.87
N SER A 13 -24.20 -31.09 -12.14
CA SER A 13 -24.96 -29.97 -12.71
C SER A 13 -24.09 -29.08 -13.61
N LEU A 14 -22.83 -28.87 -13.30
CA LEU A 14 -21.88 -28.15 -14.17
C LEU A 14 -21.54 -28.96 -15.44
N LEU A 15 -21.41 -30.28 -15.33
CA LEU A 15 -21.20 -31.15 -16.48
C LEU A 15 -22.45 -31.20 -17.42
N CYS A 16 -23.65 -31.27 -16.86
CA CYS A 16 -24.90 -31.19 -17.64
C CYS A 16 -25.03 -29.85 -18.35
N LEU A 17 -24.74 -28.72 -17.70
CA LEU A 17 -24.76 -27.41 -18.33
C LEU A 17 -23.69 -27.27 -19.43
N TYR A 18 -22.53 -27.89 -19.25
CA TYR A 18 -21.46 -27.89 -20.25
C TYR A 18 -21.87 -28.73 -21.49
N VAL A 19 -22.51 -29.89 -21.29
CA VAL A 19 -22.98 -30.75 -22.37
C VAL A 19 -24.13 -30.08 -23.16
N GLU A 20 -25.11 -29.45 -22.48
CA GLU A 20 -26.16 -28.69 -23.13
C GLU A 20 -25.61 -27.48 -23.91
N TRP A 21 -24.64 -26.80 -23.39
CA TRP A 21 -23.96 -25.70 -24.06
C TRP A 21 -23.19 -26.18 -25.30
N ALA A 22 -22.45 -27.28 -25.19
CA ALA A 22 -21.73 -27.86 -26.33
C ALA A 22 -22.63 -28.33 -27.47
N VAL A 23 -23.82 -28.83 -27.14
CA VAL A 23 -24.82 -29.22 -28.15
C VAL A 23 -25.42 -27.98 -28.85
N LYS A 24 -25.81 -26.94 -28.10
CA LYS A 24 -26.31 -25.66 -28.64
C LYS A 24 -25.25 -24.91 -29.46
N ALA A 25 -24.00 -24.91 -29.01
CA ALA A 25 -22.89 -24.32 -29.75
C ALA A 25 -22.67 -25.01 -31.11
N ARG A 26 -22.83 -26.34 -31.15
CA ARG A 26 -22.73 -27.12 -32.39
C ARG A 26 -23.87 -26.82 -33.39
N GLU A 27 -25.08 -26.59 -32.92
CA GLU A 27 -26.21 -26.18 -33.74
C GLU A 27 -26.06 -24.76 -34.29
N ILE A 28 -25.60 -23.84 -33.47
CA ILE A 28 -25.29 -22.45 -33.86
C ILE A 28 -24.18 -22.43 -34.91
N LEU A 29 -23.11 -23.22 -34.72
CA LEU A 29 -22.04 -23.39 -35.70
C LEU A 29 -22.56 -23.93 -37.05
N ARG A 30 -23.42 -24.94 -37.05
CA ARG A 30 -24.03 -25.48 -38.29
C ARG A 30 -24.87 -24.44 -39.05
N HIS A 31 -25.67 -23.64 -38.32
CA HIS A 31 -26.50 -22.58 -38.93
C HIS A 31 -25.68 -21.40 -39.47
N PHE A 32 -24.56 -21.11 -38.86
CA PHE A 32 -23.70 -19.96 -39.20
C PHE A 32 -22.88 -20.23 -40.48
N PHE A 33 -22.32 -21.43 -40.60
CA PHE A 33 -21.55 -21.82 -41.80
C PHE A 33 -22.41 -21.96 -43.06
N THR A 34 -23.71 -22.13 -42.91
CA THR A 34 -24.65 -22.22 -44.05
C THR A 34 -25.16 -20.86 -44.57
N ARG A 35 -24.90 -19.73 -43.86
CA ARG A 35 -25.44 -18.40 -44.19
C ARG A 35 -24.42 -17.26 -44.37
N GLY A 36 -23.12 -17.51 -44.45
CA GLY A 36 -22.12 -16.48 -44.81
C GLY A 36 -21.93 -15.35 -43.81
N GLY A 37 -22.07 -15.61 -42.49
CA GLY A 37 -21.91 -14.62 -41.45
C GLY A 37 -20.45 -14.18 -41.21
N SER A 38 -20.23 -12.91 -40.83
CA SER A 38 -18.91 -12.36 -40.56
C SER A 38 -18.33 -12.83 -39.21
N VAL A 39 -16.99 -12.88 -39.11
CA VAL A 39 -16.26 -13.27 -37.88
C VAL A 39 -16.68 -12.42 -36.67
N LEU A 40 -17.01 -11.15 -36.89
CA LEU A 40 -17.43 -10.21 -35.81
C LEU A 40 -18.80 -10.61 -35.21
N SER A 41 -19.75 -11.06 -36.07
CA SER A 41 -21.08 -11.55 -35.64
C SER A 41 -20.97 -12.87 -34.89
N PHE A 42 -19.97 -13.70 -35.22
CA PHE A 42 -19.69 -14.96 -34.54
C PHE A 42 -19.15 -14.76 -33.12
N VAL A 43 -18.23 -13.82 -32.93
CA VAL A 43 -17.71 -13.46 -31.60
C VAL A 43 -18.81 -12.87 -30.71
N LEU A 44 -19.70 -12.04 -31.27
CA LEU A 44 -20.84 -11.48 -30.51
C LEU A 44 -21.86 -12.56 -30.11
N ALA A 45 -22.12 -13.55 -30.99
CA ALA A 45 -23.04 -14.65 -30.70
C ALA A 45 -22.51 -15.60 -29.63
N ILE A 46 -21.18 -15.85 -29.61
CA ILE A 46 -20.50 -16.61 -28.52
C ILE A 46 -20.61 -15.86 -27.21
N LEU A 47 -20.37 -14.55 -27.20
CA LEU A 47 -20.46 -13.71 -26.00
C LEU A 47 -21.90 -13.62 -25.46
N MET A 48 -22.90 -13.61 -26.32
CA MET A 48 -24.32 -13.61 -25.91
C MET A 48 -24.84 -15.00 -25.47
N GLY A 49 -24.19 -16.08 -25.88
CA GLY A 49 -24.54 -17.47 -25.52
C GLY A 49 -23.90 -17.96 -24.21
N LEU A 50 -22.94 -17.23 -23.63
CA LEU A 50 -22.33 -17.60 -22.36
C LEU A 50 -23.33 -17.47 -21.20
N PRO A 51 -23.40 -18.47 -20.30
CA PRO A 51 -24.27 -18.36 -19.13
C PRO A 51 -23.88 -17.13 -18.27
N PRO A 52 -24.83 -16.50 -17.56
CA PRO A 52 -24.59 -15.28 -16.77
C PRO A 52 -23.41 -15.39 -15.81
N VAL A 53 -23.14 -16.58 -15.29
CA VAL A 53 -22.02 -16.87 -14.38
C VAL A 53 -20.65 -16.66 -15.05
N LEU A 54 -20.53 -16.89 -16.37
CA LEU A 54 -19.28 -16.67 -17.13
C LEU A 54 -19.13 -15.24 -17.66
N ARG A 55 -20.22 -14.45 -17.68
CA ARG A 55 -20.19 -13.02 -18.07
C ARG A 55 -19.70 -12.13 -16.93
N MET A 56 -19.98 -12.47 -15.67
CA MET A 56 -19.59 -11.67 -14.51
C MET A 56 -18.07 -11.49 -14.35
N PRO A 57 -17.20 -12.51 -14.49
CA PRO A 57 -15.76 -12.32 -14.38
C PRO A 57 -15.17 -11.37 -15.42
N ALA A 58 -15.62 -11.46 -16.67
CA ALA A 58 -15.12 -10.63 -17.77
C ALA A 58 -15.50 -9.14 -17.62
N LEU A 59 -16.70 -8.85 -17.12
CA LEU A 59 -17.12 -7.47 -16.81
C LEU A 59 -16.38 -6.91 -15.59
N ARG A 60 -16.17 -7.72 -14.55
CA ARG A 60 -15.42 -7.33 -13.36
C ARG A 60 -13.95 -7.02 -13.66
N ALA A 61 -13.33 -7.70 -14.60
CA ALA A 61 -11.95 -7.46 -15.03
C ALA A 61 -11.74 -6.11 -15.74
N GLN A 62 -12.81 -5.38 -16.09
CA GLN A 62 -12.77 -4.06 -16.74
C GLN A 62 -12.96 -2.89 -15.76
N GLU A 63 -13.19 -3.19 -14.49
CA GLU A 63 -13.40 -2.24 -13.41
C GLU A 63 -12.22 -2.25 -12.44
N TRP A 64 -12.26 -1.36 -11.44
CA TRP A 64 -11.26 -1.27 -10.38
C TRP A 64 -11.97 -1.30 -9.02
N ARG A 65 -12.36 -2.51 -8.57
CA ARG A 65 -13.24 -2.70 -7.40
C ARG A 65 -12.53 -2.71 -6.05
N ASN A 66 -11.22 -2.85 -6.05
CA ASN A 66 -10.38 -2.86 -4.85
C ASN A 66 -9.26 -1.84 -5.02
N TYR A 67 -8.71 -1.35 -3.91
CA TYR A 67 -7.57 -0.43 -3.94
C TYR A 67 -6.43 -0.96 -4.83
N GLY A 68 -6.06 -2.21 -4.67
CA GLY A 68 -5.02 -2.89 -5.45
C GLY A 68 -5.48 -3.51 -6.77
N GLY A 69 -6.65 -3.11 -7.32
CA GLY A 69 -7.26 -3.71 -8.50
C GLY A 69 -8.02 -4.99 -8.16
N ASP A 70 -7.37 -5.90 -7.45
CA ASP A 70 -7.94 -7.13 -6.90
C ASP A 70 -7.71 -7.19 -5.37
N PRO A 71 -8.36 -8.12 -4.64
CA PRO A 71 -8.20 -8.25 -3.20
C PRO A 71 -6.79 -8.66 -2.77
N GLY A 72 -6.01 -9.28 -3.64
CA GLY A 72 -4.62 -9.71 -3.41
C GLY A 72 -3.59 -8.62 -3.66
N GLY A 73 -4.01 -7.43 -4.16
CA GLY A 73 -3.15 -6.27 -4.30
C GLY A 73 -2.18 -6.34 -5.47
N THR A 74 -2.48 -7.07 -6.55
CA THR A 74 -1.55 -7.22 -7.70
C THR A 74 -1.36 -5.92 -8.48
N ARG A 75 -2.34 -5.01 -8.45
CA ARG A 75 -2.33 -3.76 -9.24
C ARG A 75 -2.13 -4.02 -10.73
N TYR A 76 -2.63 -5.16 -11.19
CA TYR A 76 -2.61 -5.59 -12.58
C TYR A 76 -3.95 -5.38 -13.24
N SER A 77 -3.93 -4.91 -14.48
CA SER A 77 -5.12 -4.78 -15.32
C SER A 77 -4.98 -5.58 -16.61
N LEU A 78 -6.02 -6.32 -16.97
CA LEU A 78 -6.12 -7.01 -18.26
C LEU A 78 -6.37 -6.07 -19.45
N LEU A 79 -6.56 -4.76 -19.21
CA LEU A 79 -6.80 -3.79 -20.27
C LEU A 79 -5.52 -3.54 -21.09
N GLU A 80 -5.69 -3.49 -22.41
CA GLU A 80 -4.60 -3.34 -23.38
C GLU A 80 -4.89 -2.32 -24.49
N GLN A 81 -6.01 -1.61 -24.41
CA GLN A 81 -6.34 -0.56 -25.37
C GLN A 81 -5.28 0.53 -25.40
N ILE A 82 -4.82 0.95 -24.21
CA ILE A 82 -3.62 1.78 -24.08
C ILE A 82 -2.41 0.84 -24.00
N ASN A 83 -1.48 0.99 -24.94
CA ASN A 83 -0.34 0.10 -25.09
C ASN A 83 0.90 0.86 -25.60
N LYS A 84 2.01 0.15 -25.75
CA LYS A 84 3.31 0.75 -26.15
C LYS A 84 3.26 1.53 -27.47
N LYS A 85 2.36 1.18 -28.40
CA LYS A 85 2.28 1.83 -29.74
C LYS A 85 1.52 3.16 -29.70
N ASN A 86 0.66 3.38 -28.71
CA ASN A 86 -0.25 4.52 -28.68
C ASN A 86 -0.19 5.36 -27.37
N VAL A 87 0.59 4.97 -26.39
CA VAL A 87 0.70 5.66 -25.10
C VAL A 87 1.10 7.13 -25.24
N THR A 88 1.86 7.48 -26.26
CA THR A 88 2.27 8.87 -26.56
C THR A 88 1.10 9.76 -26.99
N GLN A 89 -0.05 9.17 -27.35
CA GLN A 89 -1.25 9.89 -27.74
C GLN A 89 -2.18 10.20 -26.55
N LEU A 90 -1.84 9.74 -25.35
CA LEU A 90 -2.64 10.00 -24.14
C LEU A 90 -2.83 11.51 -23.92
N LYS A 91 -4.09 11.88 -23.64
CA LYS A 91 -4.50 13.23 -23.30
C LYS A 91 -5.34 13.22 -22.02
N VAL A 92 -5.39 14.36 -21.34
CA VAL A 92 -6.34 14.55 -20.25
C VAL A 92 -7.76 14.45 -20.82
N ALA A 93 -8.51 13.49 -20.31
CA ALA A 93 -9.92 13.28 -20.67
C ALA A 93 -10.83 14.19 -19.83
N TRP A 94 -10.58 14.22 -18.53
CA TRP A 94 -11.26 15.07 -17.58
C TRP A 94 -10.41 15.31 -16.33
N THR A 95 -10.77 16.34 -15.56
CA THR A 95 -10.19 16.66 -14.25
C THR A 95 -11.32 17.01 -13.30
N HIS A 96 -11.28 16.44 -12.09
CA HIS A 96 -12.18 16.79 -11.00
C HIS A 96 -11.39 17.44 -9.86
N ASP A 97 -11.87 18.58 -9.34
CA ASP A 97 -11.27 19.26 -8.19
C ASP A 97 -12.17 19.06 -6.96
N THR A 98 -11.65 18.40 -5.94
CA THR A 98 -12.40 18.12 -4.71
C THR A 98 -12.54 19.36 -3.82
N GLY A 99 -11.65 20.33 -3.95
CA GLY A 99 -11.54 21.49 -3.06
C GLY A 99 -10.95 21.17 -1.68
N ASP A 100 -10.68 19.90 -1.34
CA ASP A 100 -10.20 19.47 -0.02
C ASP A 100 -8.67 19.57 0.05
N VAL A 101 -8.19 20.75 0.39
CA VAL A 101 -6.77 21.10 0.41
C VAL A 101 -6.43 21.84 1.70
N SER A 102 -5.27 21.55 2.28
CA SER A 102 -4.69 22.31 3.38
C SER A 102 -3.17 22.36 3.24
N ASP A 103 -2.61 23.56 3.20
CA ASP A 103 -1.17 23.80 3.22
C ASP A 103 -0.62 24.03 4.64
N GLY A 104 -1.51 24.02 5.65
CA GLY A 104 -1.20 24.27 7.05
C GLY A 104 -1.38 25.72 7.51
N THR A 105 -1.89 26.62 6.65
CA THR A 105 -2.14 28.03 6.99
C THR A 105 -3.51 28.26 7.62
N GLU A 106 -4.57 27.74 7.00
CA GLU A 106 -5.94 27.82 7.54
C GLU A 106 -6.17 26.77 8.65
N TYR A 107 -5.73 25.56 8.44
CA TYR A 107 -5.83 24.45 9.42
C TYR A 107 -4.45 24.05 9.91
N PRO A 108 -4.31 23.57 11.17
CA PRO A 108 -3.00 23.25 11.76
C PRO A 108 -2.32 22.01 11.16
N THR A 109 -3.00 21.31 10.24
CA THR A 109 -2.56 20.07 9.60
C THR A 109 -2.54 20.22 8.10
N ARG A 110 -1.48 19.75 7.44
CA ARG A 110 -1.37 19.71 5.98
C ARG A 110 -2.13 18.54 5.40
N SER A 111 -2.59 18.67 4.15
CA SER A 111 -3.19 17.57 3.39
C SER A 111 -2.16 16.78 2.59
N ALA A 112 -2.48 15.50 2.36
CA ALA A 112 -1.81 14.63 1.39
C ALA A 112 -2.89 13.84 0.61
N PHE A 113 -2.96 14.03 -0.70
CA PHE A 113 -3.97 13.37 -1.52
C PHE A 113 -3.42 12.04 -2.06
N GLU A 114 -3.49 10.99 -1.25
CA GLU A 114 -2.92 9.66 -1.48
C GLU A 114 -3.95 8.63 -1.95
N ALA A 115 -5.16 9.05 -2.29
CA ALA A 115 -6.28 8.16 -2.59
C ALA A 115 -6.15 7.47 -3.95
N THR A 116 -6.46 6.17 -3.97
CA THR A 116 -6.77 5.42 -5.19
C THR A 116 -8.28 5.21 -5.24
N PRO A 117 -8.98 5.73 -6.26
CA PRO A 117 -10.42 5.55 -6.40
C PRO A 117 -10.79 4.11 -6.73
N LEU A 118 -12.08 3.78 -6.52
CA LEU A 118 -12.70 2.55 -7.03
C LEU A 118 -13.57 2.87 -8.24
N VAL A 119 -13.75 1.91 -9.14
CA VAL A 119 -14.75 1.99 -10.21
C VAL A 119 -15.63 0.75 -10.18
N VAL A 120 -16.93 0.98 -10.01
CA VAL A 120 -17.95 -0.07 -9.96
C VAL A 120 -19.16 0.39 -10.77
N ASP A 121 -19.59 -0.41 -11.73
CA ASP A 121 -20.76 -0.18 -12.56
C ASP A 121 -20.77 1.20 -13.30
N GLY A 122 -19.59 1.74 -13.62
CA GLY A 122 -19.42 3.03 -14.29
C GLY A 122 -19.43 4.24 -13.35
N VAL A 123 -19.47 4.02 -12.04
CA VAL A 123 -19.31 5.07 -11.01
C VAL A 123 -17.93 4.99 -10.40
N LEU A 124 -17.25 6.13 -10.32
CA LEU A 124 -15.95 6.27 -9.68
C LEU A 124 -16.16 6.81 -8.25
N TYR A 125 -15.64 6.10 -7.26
CA TYR A 125 -15.72 6.46 -5.85
C TYR A 125 -14.36 6.92 -5.35
N LEU A 126 -14.28 8.18 -4.94
CA LEU A 126 -13.05 8.87 -4.54
C LEU A 126 -13.14 9.31 -3.08
N THR A 127 -12.11 9.02 -2.28
CA THR A 127 -11.95 9.65 -0.97
C THR A 127 -11.01 10.85 -1.05
N THR A 128 -11.22 11.84 -0.18
CA THR A 128 -10.42 13.07 -0.15
C THR A 128 -9.55 13.14 1.10
N PRO A 129 -8.57 14.07 1.16
CA PRO A 129 -7.79 14.30 2.37
C PRO A 129 -8.64 14.61 3.61
N PHE A 130 -9.79 15.25 3.45
CA PHE A 130 -10.74 15.50 4.56
C PHE A 130 -11.70 14.34 4.81
N CYS A 131 -11.37 13.14 4.31
CA CYS A 131 -12.17 11.92 4.44
C CYS A 131 -13.57 11.99 3.82
N ARG A 132 -13.85 12.95 2.92
CA ARG A 132 -15.10 12.94 2.16
C ARG A 132 -15.07 11.77 1.16
N LEU A 133 -16.25 11.22 0.88
CA LEU A 133 -16.44 10.21 -0.16
C LEU A 133 -17.29 10.82 -1.28
N ILE A 134 -16.73 10.88 -2.48
CA ILE A 134 -17.34 11.50 -3.65
C ILE A 134 -17.59 10.43 -4.70
N ALA A 135 -18.81 10.37 -5.24
CA ALA A 135 -19.11 9.55 -6.42
C ALA A 135 -19.14 10.43 -7.65
N LEU A 136 -18.41 9.99 -8.69
CA LEU A 136 -18.33 10.64 -9.98
C LEU A 136 -18.82 9.70 -11.09
N ASP A 137 -19.39 10.27 -12.14
CA ASP A 137 -19.48 9.55 -13.41
C ASP A 137 -18.04 9.26 -13.88
N ALA A 138 -17.72 7.99 -14.06
CA ALA A 138 -16.36 7.57 -14.34
C ALA A 138 -15.83 8.08 -15.71
N GLU A 139 -16.70 8.44 -16.65
CA GLU A 139 -16.32 8.85 -18.00
C GLU A 139 -16.26 10.36 -18.22
N SER A 140 -16.96 11.14 -17.39
CA SER A 140 -16.96 12.60 -17.46
C SER A 140 -16.30 13.31 -16.28
N GLY A 141 -16.15 12.63 -15.13
CA GLY A 141 -15.68 13.23 -13.89
C GLY A 141 -16.72 14.12 -13.20
N GLU A 142 -17.98 14.13 -13.68
CA GLU A 142 -19.08 14.87 -13.07
C GLU A 142 -19.51 14.27 -11.75
N LYS A 143 -19.74 15.10 -10.74
CA LYS A 143 -20.17 14.66 -9.40
C LYS A 143 -21.61 14.18 -9.43
N LEU A 144 -21.82 12.95 -8.94
CA LEU A 144 -23.14 12.35 -8.77
C LEU A 144 -23.68 12.60 -7.36
N TRP A 145 -22.86 12.37 -6.35
CA TRP A 145 -23.15 12.66 -4.95
C TRP A 145 -21.86 12.77 -4.14
N ASP A 146 -21.94 13.30 -2.92
CA ASP A 146 -20.85 13.27 -1.95
C ASP A 146 -21.39 13.08 -0.52
N PHE A 147 -20.53 12.46 0.31
CA PHE A 147 -20.74 12.27 1.73
C PHE A 147 -19.58 12.91 2.50
N ASP A 148 -19.90 13.79 3.47
CA ASP A 148 -18.94 14.43 4.36
C ASP A 148 -19.09 13.86 5.78
N PRO A 149 -18.05 13.14 6.31
CA PRO A 149 -18.06 12.65 7.68
C PRO A 149 -17.92 13.76 8.72
N GLN A 150 -17.69 15.02 8.29
CA GLN A 150 -17.53 16.20 9.14
C GLN A 150 -16.40 16.00 10.18
N ILE A 151 -15.17 15.83 9.66
CA ILE A 151 -14.00 15.80 10.54
C ILE A 151 -13.73 17.19 11.13
N ASP A 152 -13.28 17.22 12.38
CA ASP A 152 -12.84 18.48 13.02
C ASP A 152 -11.47 18.90 12.44
N ARG A 153 -11.47 19.84 11.51
CA ARG A 153 -10.28 20.35 10.83
C ARG A 153 -9.41 21.26 11.71
N THR A 154 -9.93 21.73 12.82
CA THR A 154 -9.17 22.55 13.79
C THR A 154 -8.26 21.70 14.67
N ARG A 155 -8.54 20.39 14.77
CA ARG A 155 -7.73 19.45 15.49
C ARG A 155 -6.44 19.13 14.72
N ARG A 156 -5.33 18.97 15.45
CA ARG A 156 -4.05 18.56 14.85
C ARG A 156 -4.00 17.05 14.63
N PHE A 157 -3.74 16.67 13.39
CA PHE A 157 -3.44 15.29 12.97
C PHE A 157 -2.00 15.22 12.45
N ASN A 158 -1.49 14.03 12.15
CA ASN A 158 -0.21 13.88 11.44
C ASN A 158 -0.31 14.51 10.03
N LEU A 159 -1.31 14.07 9.27
CA LEU A 159 -1.72 14.64 7.98
C LEU A 159 -3.23 14.52 7.85
N PHE A 160 -3.87 15.41 7.08
CA PHE A 160 -5.17 15.12 6.51
C PHE A 160 -4.94 14.18 5.34
N LEU A 161 -5.36 12.93 5.48
CA LEU A 161 -5.24 11.92 4.44
C LEU A 161 -6.28 10.81 4.60
N ASN A 162 -6.69 10.26 3.46
CA ASN A 162 -7.43 9.02 3.37
C ASN A 162 -7.04 8.35 2.04
N ARG A 163 -6.67 7.06 2.07
CA ARG A 163 -6.15 6.35 0.89
C ARG A 163 -7.22 5.70 0.05
N GLY A 164 -8.45 5.57 0.55
CA GLY A 164 -9.54 4.98 -0.23
C GLY A 164 -10.69 4.46 0.63
N ALA A 165 -11.72 4.00 -0.04
CA ALA A 165 -12.85 3.27 0.53
C ALA A 165 -12.83 1.82 0.06
N SER A 166 -13.65 0.97 0.68
CA SER A 166 -13.83 -0.43 0.28
C SER A 166 -15.25 -0.69 -0.17
N TYR A 167 -15.39 -1.48 -1.22
CA TYR A 167 -16.69 -1.86 -1.77
C TYR A 167 -17.08 -3.28 -1.33
N TRP A 168 -18.31 -3.44 -0.91
CA TRP A 168 -18.94 -4.72 -0.60
C TRP A 168 -20.34 -4.78 -1.19
N SER A 169 -20.77 -5.96 -1.65
CA SER A 169 -22.13 -6.17 -2.12
C SER A 169 -22.63 -7.58 -1.82
N ASP A 170 -23.91 -7.68 -1.51
CA ASP A 170 -24.70 -8.90 -1.55
C ASP A 170 -25.82 -8.76 -2.62
N ASP A 171 -26.76 -9.69 -2.65
CA ASP A 171 -27.86 -9.70 -3.63
C ASP A 171 -28.79 -8.47 -3.56
N ARG A 172 -28.77 -7.74 -2.43
CA ARG A 172 -29.70 -6.64 -2.13
C ARG A 172 -29.02 -5.30 -1.95
N ARG A 173 -27.74 -5.27 -1.53
CA ARG A 173 -27.05 -4.08 -1.01
C ARG A 173 -25.71 -3.89 -1.73
N GLN A 174 -25.39 -2.64 -1.95
CA GLN A 174 -24.08 -2.20 -2.44
C GLN A 174 -23.58 -1.13 -1.48
N ARG A 175 -22.48 -1.41 -0.78
CA ARG A 175 -21.95 -0.56 0.28
C ARG A 175 -20.52 -0.12 0.01
N LEU A 176 -20.21 1.08 0.47
CA LEU A 176 -18.86 1.59 0.59
C LEU A 176 -18.54 1.75 2.08
N PHE A 177 -17.42 1.20 2.50
CA PHE A 177 -16.90 1.39 3.85
C PHE A 177 -15.84 2.48 3.84
N LEU A 178 -16.05 3.51 4.65
CA LEU A 178 -15.18 4.68 4.77
C LEU A 178 -14.70 4.82 6.21
N GLY A 179 -13.39 4.77 6.42
CA GLY A 179 -12.77 5.15 7.69
C GLY A 179 -12.45 6.64 7.74
N ASP A 180 -12.31 7.22 8.94
CA ASP A 180 -11.88 8.60 9.09
C ASP A 180 -10.80 8.82 10.15
N LEU A 181 -10.34 10.06 10.27
CA LEU A 181 -9.27 10.48 11.19
C LEU A 181 -9.70 10.50 12.66
N HIS A 182 -10.98 10.32 12.96
CA HIS A 182 -11.51 10.17 14.32
C HIS A 182 -11.72 8.72 14.76
N GLY A 183 -11.36 7.75 13.90
CA GLY A 183 -11.53 6.32 14.17
C GLY A 183 -12.96 5.83 13.99
N ARG A 184 -13.77 6.56 13.20
CA ARG A 184 -15.12 6.17 12.84
C ARG A 184 -15.13 5.40 11.53
N LEU A 185 -15.92 4.34 11.45
CA LEU A 185 -16.16 3.55 10.25
C LEU A 185 -17.62 3.74 9.81
N PHE A 186 -17.80 4.21 8.59
CA PHE A 186 -19.11 4.45 7.98
C PHE A 186 -19.44 3.36 6.96
N SER A 187 -20.70 2.97 6.90
CA SER A 187 -21.30 2.18 5.82
C SER A 187 -22.21 3.09 5.00
N ILE A 188 -21.89 3.29 3.74
CA ILE A 188 -22.54 4.21 2.82
C ILE A 188 -23.15 3.40 1.68
N ASP A 189 -24.44 3.62 1.39
CA ASP A 189 -25.10 3.06 0.22
C ASP A 189 -24.45 3.61 -1.06
N ALA A 190 -23.92 2.75 -1.91
CA ALA A 190 -23.12 3.13 -3.06
C ALA A 190 -23.90 3.91 -4.14
N LYS A 191 -25.23 3.75 -4.20
CA LYS A 191 -26.07 4.44 -5.16
C LYS A 191 -26.46 5.85 -4.74
N SER A 192 -26.79 6.00 -3.45
CA SER A 192 -27.37 7.25 -2.93
C SER A 192 -26.41 8.12 -2.13
N GLY A 193 -25.26 7.61 -1.71
CA GLY A 193 -24.32 8.32 -0.84
C GLY A 193 -24.82 8.47 0.61
N LYS A 194 -25.93 7.84 0.98
CA LYS A 194 -26.51 7.92 2.32
C LYS A 194 -25.94 6.83 3.23
N ARG A 195 -25.86 7.13 4.54
CA ARG A 195 -25.49 6.12 5.52
C ARG A 195 -26.52 4.99 5.56
N ASP A 196 -26.06 3.74 5.61
CA ASP A 196 -26.92 2.58 5.76
C ASP A 196 -27.30 2.40 7.24
N PRO A 197 -28.58 2.59 7.62
CA PRO A 197 -28.99 2.62 9.03
C PRO A 197 -28.80 1.30 9.78
N ASP A 198 -28.69 0.18 9.06
CA ASP A 198 -28.53 -1.16 9.63
C ASP A 198 -27.10 -1.45 10.12
N PHE A 199 -26.13 -0.57 9.80
CA PHE A 199 -24.74 -0.73 10.21
C PHE A 199 -24.41 0.11 11.43
N GLY A 200 -23.98 -0.53 12.53
CA GLY A 200 -23.63 0.15 13.77
C GLY A 200 -24.79 1.02 14.30
N LYS A 201 -24.47 2.27 14.65
CA LYS A 201 -25.48 3.24 15.07
C LYS A 201 -25.78 4.22 13.93
N GLY A 202 -26.85 3.95 13.17
CA GLY A 202 -27.28 4.82 12.07
C GLY A 202 -26.24 4.96 10.96
N GLY A 203 -25.64 3.85 10.56
CA GLY A 203 -24.64 3.78 9.47
C GLY A 203 -23.21 4.10 9.89
N MET A 204 -22.92 4.11 11.19
CA MET A 204 -21.58 4.44 11.70
C MET A 204 -21.24 3.56 12.92
N LEU A 205 -19.99 3.16 12.99
CA LEU A 205 -19.36 2.53 14.14
C LEU A 205 -18.20 3.40 14.63
N ASP A 206 -18.27 3.89 15.87
CA ASP A 206 -17.16 4.57 16.53
C ASP A 206 -16.28 3.51 17.20
N LEU A 207 -15.06 3.35 16.68
CA LEU A 207 -14.12 2.35 17.20
C LEU A 207 -13.23 2.89 18.33
N LYS A 208 -13.19 4.20 18.51
CA LYS A 208 -12.32 4.82 19.51
C LYS A 208 -12.63 4.41 20.94
N PRO A 209 -13.90 4.35 21.40
CA PRO A 209 -14.23 3.82 22.72
C PRO A 209 -13.80 2.37 22.94
N LEU A 210 -13.78 1.55 21.88
CA LEU A 210 -13.37 0.15 21.94
C LEU A 210 -11.85 -0.04 21.98
N MET A 211 -11.11 0.82 21.27
CA MET A 211 -9.66 0.62 20.99
C MET A 211 -8.77 1.61 21.74
N ALA A 212 -9.31 2.73 22.19
CA ALA A 212 -8.57 3.85 22.80
C ALA A 212 -9.20 4.32 24.12
N GLU A 213 -9.97 3.48 24.81
CA GLU A 213 -10.69 3.83 26.05
C GLU A 213 -9.77 4.49 27.09
N LYS A 214 -8.59 3.91 27.32
CA LYS A 214 -7.58 4.44 28.27
C LYS A 214 -6.84 5.66 27.74
N PHE A 215 -6.88 5.92 26.45
CA PHE A 215 -6.12 6.96 25.77
C PHE A 215 -6.99 7.80 24.83
N PRO A 216 -8.08 8.42 25.32
CA PRO A 216 -9.07 9.08 24.46
C PRO A 216 -8.50 10.26 23.66
N ASP A 217 -7.43 10.89 24.15
CA ASP A 217 -6.77 12.03 23.50
C ASP A 217 -5.64 11.62 22.54
N ARG A 218 -5.23 10.35 22.54
CA ARG A 218 -4.22 9.84 21.61
C ARG A 218 -4.85 9.53 20.25
N THR A 219 -4.01 9.48 19.22
CA THR A 219 -4.44 9.17 17.86
C THR A 219 -4.92 7.72 17.75
N TYR A 220 -6.14 7.55 17.28
CA TYR A 220 -6.67 6.33 16.70
C TYR A 220 -7.47 6.73 15.46
N ALA A 221 -7.03 6.32 14.29
CA ALA A 221 -7.57 6.77 13.01
C ALA A 221 -7.63 5.63 11.99
N LEU A 222 -8.50 5.76 11.00
CA LEU A 222 -8.60 4.85 9.86
C LEU A 222 -8.18 5.61 8.60
N THR A 223 -6.93 5.46 8.20
CA THR A 223 -6.32 6.22 7.08
C THR A 223 -6.25 5.43 5.78
N SER A 224 -6.52 4.13 5.84
CA SER A 224 -6.53 3.23 4.69
C SER A 224 -7.85 2.46 4.62
N PRO A 225 -8.26 1.99 3.43
CA PRO A 225 -9.47 1.20 3.28
C PRO A 225 -9.41 -0.09 4.10
N VAL A 226 -10.53 -0.48 4.69
CA VAL A 226 -10.67 -1.79 5.36
C VAL A 226 -10.55 -2.92 4.32
N ALA A 227 -10.11 -4.10 4.72
CA ALA A 227 -10.15 -5.25 3.83
C ALA A 227 -11.54 -5.91 3.84
N VAL A 228 -11.99 -6.38 2.68
CA VAL A 228 -13.27 -7.09 2.55
C VAL A 228 -12.98 -8.53 2.16
N CYS A 229 -13.38 -9.45 3.04
CA CYS A 229 -13.24 -10.88 2.87
C CYS A 229 -14.61 -11.55 3.00
N GLN A 230 -15.28 -11.79 1.88
CA GLN A 230 -16.66 -12.26 1.86
C GLN A 230 -17.60 -11.30 2.64
N ASP A 231 -18.20 -11.73 3.74
CA ASP A 231 -19.08 -10.93 4.59
C ASP A 231 -18.39 -10.35 5.83
N VAL A 232 -17.06 -10.46 5.90
CA VAL A 232 -16.26 -9.91 6.99
C VAL A 232 -15.44 -8.72 6.49
N ILE A 233 -15.55 -7.59 7.17
CA ILE A 233 -14.65 -6.44 7.00
C ILE A 233 -13.57 -6.48 8.09
N ILE A 234 -12.32 -6.34 7.67
CA ILE A 234 -11.17 -6.43 8.54
C ILE A 234 -10.53 -5.06 8.65
N VAL A 235 -10.42 -4.56 9.87
CA VAL A 235 -10.07 -3.18 10.18
C VAL A 235 -8.69 -3.14 10.80
N GLY A 236 -7.76 -2.48 10.11
CA GLY A 236 -6.52 -1.98 10.68
C GLY A 236 -6.64 -0.51 11.06
N SER A 237 -5.69 0.03 11.78
CA SER A 237 -5.74 1.41 12.28
C SER A 237 -4.38 2.09 12.25
N LEU A 238 -4.39 3.42 12.23
CA LEU A 238 -3.24 4.26 12.58
C LEU A 238 -3.34 4.62 14.05
N VAL A 239 -2.37 4.21 14.85
CA VAL A 239 -2.18 4.67 16.23
C VAL A 239 -0.92 5.50 16.35
N SER A 240 -0.77 6.26 17.44
CA SER A 240 0.40 7.10 17.66
C SER A 240 1.63 6.22 17.94
N ASP A 241 2.71 6.50 17.24
CA ASP A 241 4.05 5.93 17.40
C ASP A 241 5.01 6.80 18.24
N SER A 242 4.58 8.03 18.56
CA SER A 242 5.40 9.05 19.21
C SER A 242 5.51 8.94 20.74
N ALA A 243 4.84 7.95 21.34
CA ALA A 243 4.87 7.69 22.77
C ALA A 243 4.75 6.18 23.02
N PRO A 244 5.36 5.65 24.10
CA PRO A 244 5.36 4.21 24.37
C PRO A 244 3.97 3.67 24.71
N ARG A 245 3.12 4.52 25.29
CA ARG A 245 1.75 4.15 25.69
C ARG A 245 0.74 4.79 24.75
N GLY A 246 -0.28 4.02 24.37
CA GLY A 246 -1.28 4.49 23.43
C GLY A 246 -2.41 3.50 23.20
N PRO A 247 -3.31 3.82 22.28
CA PRO A 247 -4.35 2.90 21.84
C PRO A 247 -3.78 1.59 21.33
N SER A 248 -4.53 0.50 21.50
CA SER A 248 -4.17 -0.80 20.94
C SER A 248 -4.16 -0.74 19.41
N GLY A 249 -3.15 -1.39 18.81
CA GLY A 249 -3.06 -1.63 17.37
C GLY A 249 -3.83 -2.85 16.87
N ASP A 250 -4.64 -3.48 17.71
CA ASP A 250 -5.34 -4.72 17.41
C ASP A 250 -6.18 -4.64 16.13
N ILE A 251 -6.37 -5.80 15.52
CA ILE A 251 -7.14 -5.95 14.29
C ILE A 251 -8.53 -6.48 14.64
N LEU A 252 -9.54 -5.89 14.03
CA LEU A 252 -10.94 -6.29 14.21
C LEU A 252 -11.50 -6.94 12.96
N GLY A 253 -12.23 -8.05 13.12
CA GLY A 253 -13.14 -8.57 12.10
C GLY A 253 -14.58 -8.20 12.47
N LEU A 254 -15.27 -7.56 11.53
CA LEU A 254 -16.62 -7.08 11.70
C LEU A 254 -17.56 -7.69 10.67
N ASP A 255 -18.80 -7.96 11.04
CA ASP A 255 -19.84 -8.34 10.09
C ASP A 255 -20.15 -7.17 9.14
N ALA A 256 -20.08 -7.40 7.83
CA ALA A 256 -20.25 -6.37 6.81
C ALA A 256 -21.67 -5.79 6.75
N ARG A 257 -22.69 -6.50 7.29
CA ARG A 257 -24.08 -6.05 7.29
C ARG A 257 -24.41 -5.20 8.50
N SER A 258 -23.96 -5.62 9.69
CA SER A 258 -24.37 -5.01 10.96
C SER A 258 -23.27 -4.18 11.64
N GLY A 259 -22.00 -4.36 11.28
CA GLY A 259 -20.87 -3.78 11.98
C GLY A 259 -20.56 -4.45 13.33
N LYS A 260 -21.20 -5.58 13.64
CA LYS A 260 -20.93 -6.33 14.87
C LYS A 260 -19.50 -6.88 14.86
N VAL A 261 -18.77 -6.72 15.96
CA VAL A 261 -17.46 -7.34 16.15
C VAL A 261 -17.65 -8.85 16.21
N LEU A 262 -16.98 -9.57 15.30
CA LEU A 262 -16.95 -11.02 15.20
C LEU A 262 -15.77 -11.59 15.97
N TRP A 263 -14.59 -10.95 15.79
CA TRP A 263 -13.35 -11.34 16.43
C TRP A 263 -12.41 -10.15 16.60
N ARG A 264 -11.43 -10.31 17.48
CA ARG A 264 -10.32 -9.38 17.72
C ARG A 264 -9.02 -10.16 17.78
N PHE A 265 -8.02 -9.72 17.04
CA PHE A 265 -6.67 -10.26 17.08
C PHE A 265 -5.77 -9.28 17.84
N HIS A 266 -5.18 -9.73 18.94
CA HIS A 266 -4.26 -8.93 19.75
C HIS A 266 -2.90 -8.88 19.08
N THR A 267 -2.47 -7.70 18.67
CA THR A 267 -1.18 -7.49 18.01
C THR A 267 -0.03 -7.38 19.01
N VAL A 268 -0.32 -7.03 20.26
CA VAL A 268 0.52 -7.27 21.44
C VAL A 268 -0.14 -8.38 22.23
N PRO A 269 0.44 -9.60 22.26
CA PRO A 269 -0.21 -10.77 22.86
C PRO A 269 -0.53 -10.57 24.34
N HIS A 270 -1.69 -11.05 24.74
CA HIS A 270 -2.11 -11.10 26.14
C HIS A 270 -1.49 -12.31 26.84
N PRO A 271 -1.44 -12.32 28.20
CA PRO A 271 -0.89 -13.44 28.96
C PRO A 271 -1.53 -14.79 28.57
N GLY A 272 -0.69 -15.76 28.21
CA GLY A 272 -1.11 -17.10 27.73
C GLY A 272 -1.39 -17.18 26.24
N GLU A 273 -1.37 -16.08 25.48
CA GLU A 273 -1.40 -16.12 24.04
C GLU A 273 0.01 -16.35 23.47
N PHE A 274 0.08 -16.91 22.27
CA PHE A 274 1.35 -17.14 21.59
C PHE A 274 2.11 -15.82 21.37
N GLY A 275 3.35 -15.77 21.86
CA GLY A 275 4.25 -14.62 21.72
C GLY A 275 4.24 -13.66 22.93
N ASP A 276 3.45 -13.93 23.99
CA ASP A 276 3.45 -13.09 25.20
C ASP A 276 4.83 -13.09 25.89
N GLU A 277 5.57 -14.19 25.79
CA GLU A 277 6.94 -14.32 26.28
C GLU A 277 7.97 -13.43 25.58
N THR A 278 7.60 -12.87 24.42
CA THR A 278 8.47 -11.95 23.64
C THR A 278 8.39 -10.50 24.11
N TRP A 279 7.59 -10.21 25.12
CA TRP A 279 7.36 -8.90 25.69
C TRP A 279 7.70 -8.87 27.17
N GLU A 280 8.02 -7.68 27.69
CA GLU A 280 8.03 -7.45 29.13
C GLU A 280 6.62 -7.58 29.71
N ARG A 281 6.56 -7.97 30.99
CA ARG A 281 5.30 -8.15 31.70
C ARG A 281 4.41 -6.91 31.57
N ASP A 282 3.12 -7.15 31.37
CA ASP A 282 2.09 -6.13 31.31
C ASP A 282 2.16 -5.16 30.09
N ALA A 283 3.05 -5.38 29.13
CA ALA A 283 3.14 -4.57 27.90
C ALA A 283 1.78 -4.48 27.18
N TRP A 284 1.04 -5.58 27.09
CA TRP A 284 -0.27 -5.67 26.48
C TRP A 284 -1.32 -4.67 27.02
N LYS A 285 -1.14 -4.18 28.26
CA LYS A 285 -2.13 -3.28 28.89
C LYS A 285 -2.17 -1.88 28.29
N GLU A 286 -1.02 -1.38 27.80
CA GLU A 286 -0.87 0.03 27.45
C GLU A 286 0.06 0.28 26.27
N ARG A 287 0.73 -0.76 25.69
CA ARG A 287 1.62 -0.56 24.54
C ARG A 287 0.83 -0.15 23.31
N GLY A 288 1.25 0.96 22.69
CA GLY A 288 0.79 1.37 21.37
C GLY A 288 1.64 0.78 20.25
N GLY A 289 1.35 1.13 19.01
CA GLY A 289 2.03 0.59 17.84
C GLY A 289 1.54 -0.82 17.46
N THR A 290 2.37 -1.60 16.78
CA THR A 290 2.04 -2.94 16.26
C THR A 290 0.73 -3.00 15.48
N ASN A 291 0.36 -1.92 14.86
CA ASN A 291 -0.89 -1.74 14.13
C ASN A 291 -0.73 -2.02 12.62
N ALA A 292 -1.82 -1.98 11.88
CA ALA A 292 -1.82 -2.01 10.42
C ALA A 292 -2.43 -0.71 9.89
N TRP A 293 -1.61 0.33 9.70
CA TRP A 293 -2.10 1.60 9.14
C TRP A 293 -2.13 1.62 7.61
N SER A 294 -1.46 0.66 6.97
CA SER A 294 -1.42 0.51 5.53
C SER A 294 -2.50 -0.47 5.05
N LEU A 295 -2.30 -1.04 3.89
CA LEU A 295 -3.27 -1.86 3.17
C LEU A 295 -3.10 -3.33 3.50
N LEU A 296 -4.22 -4.01 3.70
CA LEU A 296 -4.28 -5.46 3.88
C LEU A 296 -4.53 -6.14 2.54
N SER A 297 -4.18 -7.42 2.42
CA SER A 297 -4.52 -8.24 1.25
C SER A 297 -5.32 -9.47 1.63
N VAL A 298 -6.20 -9.92 0.73
CA VAL A 298 -7.16 -10.98 1.00
C VAL A 298 -7.11 -12.06 -0.09
N ASP A 299 -7.00 -13.32 0.32
CA ASP A 299 -7.33 -14.48 -0.52
C ASP A 299 -8.79 -14.89 -0.22
N SER A 300 -9.73 -14.24 -0.89
CA SER A 300 -11.17 -14.44 -0.66
C SER A 300 -11.63 -15.87 -0.94
N ALA A 301 -10.95 -16.58 -1.85
CA ALA A 301 -11.29 -17.96 -2.19
C ALA A 301 -10.99 -18.92 -1.05
N ARG A 302 -10.01 -18.58 -0.20
CA ARG A 302 -9.56 -19.42 0.92
C ARG A 302 -9.88 -18.81 2.29
N GLY A 303 -10.48 -17.62 2.31
CA GLY A 303 -10.82 -16.92 3.55
C GLY A 303 -9.60 -16.55 4.38
N LEU A 304 -8.52 -16.06 3.73
CA LEU A 304 -7.29 -15.64 4.40
C LEU A 304 -7.07 -14.14 4.23
N VAL A 305 -6.59 -13.48 5.29
CA VAL A 305 -6.14 -12.09 5.28
C VAL A 305 -4.68 -12.00 5.69
N PHE A 306 -3.94 -11.09 5.06
CA PHE A 306 -2.52 -10.85 5.28
C PHE A 306 -2.32 -9.44 5.81
N LEU A 307 -1.74 -9.35 7.01
CA LEU A 307 -1.58 -8.14 7.79
C LEU A 307 -0.11 -7.72 7.83
N PRO A 308 0.27 -6.59 7.23
CA PRO A 308 1.61 -6.02 7.41
C PRO A 308 1.61 -5.17 8.68
N LEU A 309 2.06 -5.75 9.79
CA LEU A 309 2.08 -5.08 11.09
C LEU A 309 3.32 -4.20 11.25
N THR A 310 3.14 -3.10 11.94
CA THR A 310 4.14 -2.04 12.10
C THR A 310 4.96 -2.17 13.37
N SER A 311 5.86 -1.23 13.59
CA SER A 311 6.74 -1.16 14.75
C SER A 311 5.96 -0.97 16.06
N PRO A 312 6.45 -1.53 17.18
CA PRO A 312 5.93 -1.18 18.52
C PRO A 312 6.26 0.27 18.88
N SER A 313 5.39 0.99 19.55
CA SER A 313 5.69 2.31 20.10
C SER A 313 6.59 2.21 21.33
N TYR A 314 7.46 3.08 21.63
CA TYR A 314 8.05 4.12 20.78
C TYR A 314 9.04 3.47 19.81
N ASP A 315 8.96 3.80 18.54
CA ASP A 315 9.63 3.09 17.45
C ASP A 315 11.13 3.38 17.30
N MET A 316 11.68 4.35 18.08
CA MET A 316 13.08 4.77 17.99
C MET A 316 13.91 4.42 19.24
N TYR A 317 13.29 3.84 20.27
CA TYR A 317 13.92 3.40 21.49
C TYR A 317 13.09 2.27 22.12
N GLY A 318 13.72 1.17 22.44
CA GLY A 318 13.06 -0.04 22.95
C GLY A 318 13.48 -0.47 24.35
N GLY A 319 14.24 0.37 25.09
CA GLY A 319 14.73 0.02 26.43
C GLY A 319 13.63 -0.19 27.48
N ASP A 320 12.38 0.14 27.16
CA ASP A 320 11.18 -0.08 27.96
C ASP A 320 10.29 -1.24 27.44
N ARG A 321 10.79 -2.05 26.48
CA ARG A 321 10.06 -3.15 25.86
C ARG A 321 10.96 -4.28 25.41
N LYS A 322 11.75 -4.84 26.32
CA LYS A 322 12.69 -5.93 26.01
C LYS A 322 12.03 -7.12 25.33
N GLY A 323 12.81 -7.92 24.61
CA GLY A 323 12.37 -9.07 23.84
C GLY A 323 12.24 -8.77 22.34
N THR A 324 11.77 -9.74 21.53
CA THR A 324 11.61 -9.56 20.08
C THR A 324 10.38 -8.74 19.72
N ASN A 325 9.44 -8.58 20.65
CA ASN A 325 8.19 -7.79 20.51
C ASN A 325 7.24 -8.30 19.40
N LEU A 326 6.92 -9.56 19.42
CA LEU A 326 5.96 -10.15 18.49
C LEU A 326 4.54 -9.60 18.78
N TYR A 327 3.74 -9.15 17.82
CA TYR A 327 3.84 -9.24 16.37
C TYR A 327 4.36 -7.95 15.69
N GLY A 328 5.11 -7.12 16.39
CA GLY A 328 5.75 -5.97 15.73
C GLY A 328 6.52 -6.38 14.48
N ASN A 329 6.44 -5.56 13.44
CA ASN A 329 7.14 -5.75 12.15
C ASN A 329 6.95 -7.15 11.54
N SER A 330 5.75 -7.70 11.67
CA SER A 330 5.43 -9.05 11.19
C SER A 330 4.43 -9.04 10.06
N LEU A 331 4.65 -9.90 9.07
CA LEU A 331 3.58 -10.32 8.17
C LEU A 331 2.80 -11.44 8.84
N VAL A 332 1.51 -11.22 9.10
CA VAL A 332 0.64 -12.18 9.79
C VAL A 332 -0.49 -12.62 8.87
N CYS A 333 -0.71 -13.92 8.77
CA CYS A 333 -1.86 -14.50 8.06
C CYS A 333 -2.90 -14.98 9.06
N LEU A 334 -4.12 -14.47 8.92
CA LEU A 334 -5.28 -14.88 9.73
C LEU A 334 -6.37 -15.52 8.87
N SER A 335 -7.22 -16.33 9.52
CA SER A 335 -8.54 -16.68 9.00
C SER A 335 -9.43 -15.45 9.00
N CYS A 336 -10.04 -15.12 7.86
CA CYS A 336 -11.01 -14.02 7.79
C CYS A 336 -12.22 -14.23 8.70
N GLU A 337 -12.68 -15.48 8.80
CA GLU A 337 -13.90 -15.84 9.53
C GLU A 337 -13.71 -15.76 11.05
N THR A 338 -12.55 -16.21 11.56
CA THR A 338 -12.35 -16.44 13.00
C THR A 338 -11.28 -15.54 13.63
N GLY A 339 -10.45 -14.86 12.82
CA GLY A 339 -9.29 -14.11 13.32
C GLY A 339 -8.14 -15.01 13.80
N GLU A 340 -8.27 -16.34 13.68
CA GLU A 340 -7.24 -17.29 14.08
C GLU A 340 -5.98 -17.12 13.22
N ARG A 341 -4.80 -17.02 13.89
CA ARG A 341 -3.51 -16.94 13.21
C ARG A 341 -3.16 -18.27 12.57
N LYS A 342 -2.91 -18.26 11.25
CA LYS A 342 -2.43 -19.43 10.50
C LYS A 342 -0.90 -19.50 10.52
N TRP A 343 -0.25 -18.38 10.29
CA TRP A 343 1.20 -18.24 10.36
C TRP A 343 1.60 -16.76 10.52
N HIS A 344 2.86 -16.52 10.84
CA HIS A 344 3.47 -15.20 10.82
C HIS A 344 4.96 -15.31 10.48
N PHE A 345 5.55 -14.20 10.07
CA PHE A 345 6.99 -14.03 9.93
C PHE A 345 7.37 -12.63 10.38
N GLN A 346 8.25 -12.53 11.38
CA GLN A 346 8.76 -11.27 11.88
C GLN A 346 9.96 -10.82 11.03
N THR A 347 9.85 -9.68 10.35
CA THR A 347 10.88 -9.17 9.44
C THR A 347 11.92 -8.28 10.12
N VAL A 348 11.61 -7.78 11.32
CA VAL A 348 12.53 -7.06 12.19
C VAL A 348 12.26 -7.45 13.65
N HIS A 349 13.28 -7.93 14.34
CA HIS A 349 13.22 -8.21 15.77
C HIS A 349 13.54 -6.97 16.57
N HIS A 350 12.74 -6.66 17.60
CA HIS A 350 12.99 -5.52 18.50
C HIS A 350 13.30 -4.23 17.73
N ASP A 351 12.37 -3.81 16.88
CA ASP A 351 12.58 -2.66 15.99
C ASP A 351 12.79 -1.36 16.76
N VAL A 352 13.90 -0.67 16.51
CA VAL A 352 14.25 0.66 17.01
C VAL A 352 14.62 1.62 15.88
N TRP A 353 14.13 1.33 14.66
CA TRP A 353 14.48 2.05 13.43
C TRP A 353 13.25 2.57 12.66
N ASP A 354 12.03 2.33 13.15
CA ASP A 354 10.78 2.61 12.41
C ASP A 354 10.72 1.85 11.07
N TYR A 355 11.12 0.58 11.08
CA TYR A 355 11.09 -0.27 9.89
C TYR A 355 9.76 -1.00 9.70
N ASP A 356 8.66 -0.26 9.80
CA ASP A 356 7.30 -0.73 9.54
C ASP A 356 7.18 -1.59 8.29
N LEU A 357 6.30 -2.59 8.32
CA LEU A 357 5.75 -3.17 7.09
C LEU A 357 4.67 -2.24 6.52
N ALA A 358 5.12 -1.16 5.87
CA ALA A 358 4.25 -0.11 5.36
C ALA A 358 3.55 -0.47 4.04
N SER A 359 4.00 -1.53 3.35
CA SER A 359 3.54 -1.88 2.01
C SER A 359 2.47 -2.96 2.03
N GLN A 360 1.48 -2.85 1.13
CA GLN A 360 0.49 -3.90 0.91
C GLN A 360 1.17 -5.21 0.53
N PRO A 361 0.91 -6.35 1.21
CA PRO A 361 1.34 -7.66 0.76
C PRO A 361 0.76 -7.98 -0.61
N VAL A 362 1.54 -8.48 -1.56
CA VAL A 362 1.04 -8.81 -2.90
C VAL A 362 0.88 -10.31 -3.02
N LEU A 363 -0.35 -10.78 -3.29
CA LEU A 363 -0.63 -12.19 -3.51
C LEU A 363 -0.29 -12.56 -4.94
N VAL A 364 0.66 -13.48 -5.08
CA VAL A 364 1.23 -13.87 -6.38
C VAL A 364 1.18 -15.39 -6.55
N THR A 365 1.36 -15.84 -7.78
CA THR A 365 1.75 -17.21 -8.08
C THR A 365 3.11 -17.16 -8.76
N VAL A 366 4.07 -17.91 -8.25
CA VAL A 366 5.43 -18.00 -8.79
C VAL A 366 5.71 -19.39 -9.30
N HIS A 367 6.51 -19.48 -10.36
CA HIS A 367 6.97 -20.74 -10.90
C HIS A 367 8.35 -21.04 -10.32
N HIS A 368 8.43 -22.01 -9.40
CA HIS A 368 9.64 -22.38 -8.70
C HIS A 368 9.80 -23.91 -8.69
N ASP A 369 10.98 -24.43 -9.02
CA ASP A 369 11.29 -25.86 -9.11
C ASP A 369 10.27 -26.66 -9.95
N GLY A 370 9.82 -26.07 -11.07
CA GLY A 370 8.88 -26.70 -12.01
C GLY A 370 7.43 -26.76 -11.52
N LYS A 371 7.08 -26.00 -10.47
CA LYS A 371 5.71 -25.95 -9.89
C LYS A 371 5.22 -24.52 -9.74
N ASP A 372 3.93 -24.35 -9.90
CA ASP A 372 3.24 -23.10 -9.57
C ASP A 372 2.95 -23.06 -8.06
N ILE A 373 3.57 -22.12 -7.37
CA ILE A 373 3.46 -21.96 -5.92
C ILE A 373 2.68 -20.68 -5.60
N PRO A 374 1.54 -20.78 -4.91
CA PRO A 374 0.88 -19.63 -4.33
C PRO A 374 1.78 -18.96 -3.29
N ALA A 375 2.09 -17.68 -3.48
CA ALA A 375 3.02 -16.95 -2.63
C ALA A 375 2.47 -15.60 -2.19
N VAL A 376 3.15 -15.00 -1.21
CA VAL A 376 2.96 -13.62 -0.75
C VAL A 376 4.29 -12.90 -0.88
N ALA A 377 4.33 -11.81 -1.62
CA ALA A 377 5.49 -10.94 -1.76
C ALA A 377 5.32 -9.73 -0.85
N GLN A 378 6.29 -9.46 0.03
CA GLN A 378 6.33 -8.33 0.95
C GLN A 378 7.57 -7.48 0.69
N VAL A 379 7.37 -6.30 0.11
CA VAL A 379 8.43 -5.27 0.02
C VAL A 379 8.44 -4.44 1.31
N THR A 380 9.61 -3.96 1.72
CA THR A 380 9.83 -3.39 3.05
C THR A 380 10.52 -2.03 3.03
N LYS A 381 10.42 -1.26 4.12
CA LYS A 381 11.18 -0.02 4.34
C LYS A 381 12.70 -0.27 4.26
N MET A 382 13.16 -1.45 4.69
CA MET A 382 14.57 -1.85 4.60
C MET A 382 15.07 -2.01 3.15
N GLY A 383 14.19 -1.95 2.15
CA GLY A 383 14.56 -2.22 0.76
C GLY A 383 14.72 -3.71 0.45
N PHE A 384 14.22 -4.58 1.31
CA PHE A 384 14.17 -6.03 1.10
C PHE A 384 12.82 -6.46 0.54
N LEU A 385 12.84 -7.54 -0.24
CA LEU A 385 11.67 -8.29 -0.62
C LEU A 385 11.74 -9.66 0.04
N PHE A 386 10.70 -9.99 0.83
CA PHE A 386 10.48 -11.34 1.32
C PHE A 386 9.40 -12.02 0.47
N LEU A 387 9.59 -13.29 0.17
CA LEU A 387 8.63 -14.10 -0.60
C LEU A 387 8.31 -15.36 0.20
N PHE A 388 7.03 -15.51 0.57
CA PHE A 388 6.58 -16.61 1.42
C PHE A 388 5.59 -17.51 0.70
N HIS A 389 5.61 -18.79 1.00
CA HIS A 389 4.52 -19.69 0.64
C HIS A 389 3.22 -19.22 1.32
N ARG A 390 2.17 -18.97 0.54
CA ARG A 390 0.94 -18.27 0.99
C ARG A 390 0.26 -18.95 2.19
N PHE A 391 0.33 -20.28 2.29
CA PHE A 391 -0.43 -21.03 3.30
C PHE A 391 0.39 -21.44 4.51
N THR A 392 1.71 -21.54 4.37
CA THR A 392 2.59 -22.00 5.46
C THR A 392 3.44 -20.89 6.06
N GLY A 393 3.65 -19.78 5.31
CA GLY A 393 4.56 -18.71 5.72
C GLY A 393 6.04 -19.06 5.56
N GLU A 394 6.38 -20.23 5.00
CA GLU A 394 7.77 -20.61 4.74
C GLU A 394 8.37 -19.70 3.67
N PRO A 395 9.58 -19.13 3.90
CA PRO A 395 10.28 -18.36 2.89
C PRO A 395 10.63 -19.22 1.67
N LEU A 396 10.29 -18.74 0.45
CA LEU A 396 10.64 -19.45 -0.80
C LEU A 396 12.11 -19.23 -1.19
N PHE A 397 12.72 -18.14 -0.76
CA PHE A 397 14.16 -17.91 -0.81
C PHE A 397 14.72 -17.92 0.60
N LYS A 398 15.93 -18.45 0.77
CA LYS A 398 16.60 -18.52 2.08
C LYS A 398 16.64 -17.15 2.77
N VAL A 399 16.26 -17.13 4.04
CA VAL A 399 16.46 -16.00 4.94
C VAL A 399 17.51 -16.39 5.98
N GLU A 400 18.48 -15.53 6.24
CA GLU A 400 19.57 -15.75 7.17
C GLU A 400 19.47 -14.79 8.35
N GLU A 401 19.56 -15.33 9.56
CA GLU A 401 19.77 -14.54 10.76
C GLU A 401 21.22 -14.07 10.80
N ARG A 402 21.44 -12.76 10.68
CA ARG A 402 22.78 -12.17 10.70
C ARG A 402 22.96 -11.28 11.91
N PRO A 403 24.16 -11.32 12.55
CA PRO A 403 24.49 -10.46 13.68
C PRO A 403 24.36 -8.98 13.32
N VAL A 404 23.86 -8.17 14.27
CA VAL A 404 23.73 -6.71 14.13
C VAL A 404 24.37 -5.99 15.31
N PRO A 405 24.74 -4.70 15.15
CA PRO A 405 25.37 -3.93 16.22
C PRO A 405 24.49 -3.80 17.46
N LYS A 406 25.11 -3.85 18.64
CA LYS A 406 24.43 -3.57 19.91
C LYS A 406 24.23 -2.07 20.10
N SER A 407 23.13 -1.69 20.74
CA SER A 407 22.92 -0.32 21.18
C SER A 407 23.95 0.08 22.24
N GLN A 408 24.35 1.35 22.19
CA GLN A 408 25.22 1.99 23.22
C GLN A 408 24.40 2.87 24.18
N ILE A 409 23.10 2.98 23.98
CA ILE A 409 22.19 3.75 24.81
C ILE A 409 21.86 2.97 26.09
N PRO A 410 22.02 3.55 27.26
CA PRO A 410 21.71 2.88 28.53
C PRO A 410 20.26 2.37 28.56
N GLY A 411 20.11 1.08 28.92
CA GLY A 411 18.80 0.40 28.99
C GLY A 411 18.28 -0.14 27.69
N GLU A 412 18.83 0.26 26.54
CA GLU A 412 18.46 -0.29 25.22
C GLU A 412 19.21 -1.60 24.96
N GLU A 413 18.48 -2.65 24.59
CA GLU A 413 19.02 -3.96 24.26
C GLU A 413 18.48 -4.38 22.88
N THR A 414 19.25 -4.13 21.82
CA THR A 414 18.89 -4.61 20.47
C THR A 414 18.90 -6.13 20.43
N TRP A 415 18.00 -6.72 19.61
CA TRP A 415 18.06 -8.15 19.35
C TRP A 415 19.36 -8.51 18.62
N PRO A 416 20.03 -9.60 18.98
CA PRO A 416 21.40 -9.90 18.50
C PRO A 416 21.51 -10.11 16.99
N THR A 417 20.44 -10.57 16.34
CA THR A 417 20.40 -10.88 14.91
C THR A 417 19.16 -10.29 14.26
N GLN A 418 19.21 -10.16 12.93
CA GLN A 418 18.07 -9.75 12.13
C GLN A 418 17.95 -10.64 10.89
N PRO A 419 16.72 -10.83 10.35
CA PRO A 419 16.49 -11.65 9.17
C PRO A 419 16.87 -10.92 7.87
N PHE A 420 17.76 -11.53 7.08
CA PHE A 420 18.21 -11.04 5.79
C PHE A 420 17.78 -12.02 4.68
N PRO A 421 16.93 -11.63 3.73
CA PRO A 421 16.68 -12.46 2.56
C PRO A 421 17.93 -12.52 1.69
N VAL A 422 18.31 -13.73 1.28
CA VAL A 422 19.49 -13.95 0.41
C VAL A 422 19.17 -13.55 -1.03
N LYS A 423 17.91 -13.73 -1.44
CA LYS A 423 17.34 -13.34 -2.75
C LYS A 423 15.96 -12.74 -2.57
N PRO A 424 15.59 -11.79 -3.43
CA PRO A 424 16.43 -10.99 -4.33
C PRO A 424 17.41 -10.10 -3.57
N PRO A 425 18.40 -9.46 -4.24
CA PRO A 425 19.24 -8.46 -3.58
C PRO A 425 18.39 -7.27 -3.13
N PRO A 426 18.88 -6.47 -2.15
CA PRO A 426 18.20 -5.24 -1.73
C PRO A 426 17.96 -4.29 -2.91
N PHE A 427 16.74 -3.77 -3.03
CA PHE A 427 16.38 -2.84 -4.11
C PHE A 427 16.61 -1.36 -3.75
N ALA A 428 16.98 -1.06 -2.51
CA ALA A 428 17.35 0.25 -2.02
C ALA A 428 18.74 0.24 -1.38
N ARG A 429 19.36 1.41 -1.28
CA ARG A 429 20.68 1.61 -0.63
C ARG A 429 20.61 1.17 0.83
N GLN A 430 21.59 0.37 1.27
CA GLN A 430 21.67 -0.18 2.62
C GLN A 430 22.70 0.55 3.50
N ALA A 431 23.61 1.28 2.89
CA ALA A 431 24.70 1.97 3.55
C ALA A 431 25.31 3.06 2.64
N MET A 432 26.15 3.90 3.20
CA MET A 432 27.01 4.80 2.45
C MET A 432 28.39 4.88 3.08
N THR A 433 29.36 5.35 2.30
CA THR A 433 30.69 5.73 2.73
C THR A 433 30.89 7.24 2.51
N PRO A 434 31.92 7.87 3.07
CA PRO A 434 32.24 9.28 2.78
C PRO A 434 32.45 9.56 1.27
N ASP A 435 32.86 8.56 0.48
CA ASP A 435 33.02 8.69 -0.96
C ASP A 435 31.67 8.80 -1.73
N ASP A 436 30.57 8.40 -1.09
CA ASP A 436 29.23 8.50 -1.65
C ASP A 436 28.61 9.90 -1.53
N ILE A 437 29.30 10.86 -0.92
CA ILE A 437 28.83 12.25 -0.82
C ILE A 437 28.57 12.83 -2.20
N THR A 438 27.43 13.53 -2.32
CA THR A 438 26.93 14.14 -3.55
C THR A 438 27.98 15.04 -4.21
N ASN A 439 27.93 15.09 -5.54
CA ASN A 439 28.74 15.99 -6.38
C ASN A 439 27.88 16.74 -7.40
N VAL A 440 26.58 16.81 -7.16
CA VAL A 440 25.63 17.43 -8.11
C VAL A 440 25.86 18.93 -8.27
N THR A 441 26.34 19.60 -7.21
CA THR A 441 26.89 20.96 -7.28
C THR A 441 28.00 21.15 -6.25
N PRO A 442 28.97 22.07 -6.45
CA PRO A 442 29.99 22.37 -5.46
C PRO A 442 29.40 22.83 -4.11
N GLU A 443 28.34 23.63 -4.14
CA GLU A 443 27.68 24.15 -2.93
C GLU A 443 27.03 23.02 -2.13
N SER A 444 26.25 22.15 -2.83
CA SER A 444 25.63 20.97 -2.22
C SER A 444 26.67 20.05 -1.59
N ARG A 445 27.77 19.79 -2.31
CA ARG A 445 28.85 18.96 -1.76
C ARG A 445 29.45 19.54 -0.51
N LYS A 446 29.75 20.85 -0.49
CA LYS A 446 30.33 21.53 0.66
C LYS A 446 29.41 21.41 1.88
N GLU A 447 28.15 21.78 1.74
CA GLU A 447 27.15 21.72 2.82
C GLU A 447 26.97 20.28 3.35
N CYS A 448 26.91 19.30 2.44
CA CYS A 448 26.77 17.90 2.83
C CYS A 448 28.01 17.32 3.54
N LEU A 449 29.22 17.80 3.22
CA LEU A 449 30.45 17.45 3.95
C LEU A 449 30.41 18.03 5.38
N GLU A 450 29.98 19.28 5.54
CA GLU A 450 29.83 19.91 6.85
C GLU A 450 28.83 19.13 7.75
N ILE A 451 27.71 18.68 7.19
CA ILE A 451 26.76 17.81 7.92
C ILE A 451 27.42 16.47 8.30
N LEU A 452 28.25 15.93 7.42
CA LEU A 452 28.87 14.63 7.62
C LEU A 452 29.97 14.67 8.71
N GLU A 453 30.73 15.77 8.83
CA GLU A 453 31.80 15.93 9.83
C GLU A 453 31.30 15.70 11.28
N ASP A 454 30.06 16.13 11.59
CA ASP A 454 29.42 15.94 12.90
C ASP A 454 28.61 14.64 13.02
N SER A 455 28.73 13.75 12.03
CA SER A 455 27.88 12.56 11.92
C SER A 455 28.69 11.27 11.90
N VAL A 456 28.08 10.20 12.38
CA VAL A 456 28.59 8.84 12.24
C VAL A 456 28.00 8.22 10.99
N VAL A 457 28.86 7.67 10.14
CA VAL A 457 28.46 6.89 8.97
C VAL A 457 28.81 5.43 9.23
N ASP A 458 27.83 4.55 9.03
CA ASP A 458 28.01 3.11 9.21
C ASP A 458 27.53 2.35 7.98
N GLN A 459 28.07 1.15 7.81
CA GLN A 459 27.71 0.24 6.73
C GLN A 459 26.64 -0.78 7.14
N SER A 460 26.01 -0.60 8.30
CA SER A 460 24.96 -1.51 8.80
C SER A 460 23.59 -0.85 8.74
N ILE A 461 22.66 -1.44 8.00
CA ILE A 461 21.24 -1.04 7.96
C ILE A 461 20.57 -1.07 9.34
N TYR A 462 21.04 -1.96 10.24
CA TYR A 462 20.49 -2.12 11.60
C TYR A 462 21.40 -1.52 12.67
N ARG A 463 22.07 -0.39 12.36
CA ARG A 463 22.77 0.35 13.40
C ARG A 463 21.77 1.06 14.31
N PRO A 464 21.76 0.81 15.62
CA PRO A 464 20.93 1.55 16.57
C PRO A 464 21.33 3.03 16.65
N PHE A 465 20.35 3.90 16.94
CA PHE A 465 20.61 5.31 17.16
C PHE A 465 21.43 5.52 18.43
N GLY A 466 22.38 6.46 18.37
CA GLY A 466 23.19 6.90 19.49
C GLY A 466 22.94 8.36 19.85
N GLU A 467 23.76 8.90 20.74
CA GLU A 467 23.73 10.33 21.14
C GLU A 467 24.44 11.25 20.13
N LYS A 468 25.19 10.70 19.17
CA LYS A 468 25.75 11.41 18.03
C LYS A 468 24.81 11.28 16.82
N ASN A 469 24.83 12.29 15.96
CA ASN A 469 24.13 12.19 14.68
C ASN A 469 24.62 10.96 13.91
N ALA A 470 23.69 10.17 13.34
CA ALA A 470 24.00 9.04 12.47
C ALA A 470 23.28 9.19 11.15
N VAL A 471 24.01 8.96 10.05
CA VAL A 471 23.43 8.87 8.70
C VAL A 471 23.00 7.43 8.47
N ILE A 472 21.73 7.23 8.11
CA ILE A 472 21.12 5.91 8.01
C ILE A 472 20.51 5.72 6.63
N PHE A 473 20.71 4.54 6.06
CA PHE A 473 20.09 4.06 4.84
C PHE A 473 19.48 2.66 5.01
N PRO A 474 18.24 2.47 4.50
CA PRO A 474 17.30 3.50 4.07
C PRO A 474 16.92 4.43 5.25
N GLY A 475 16.51 5.67 4.94
CA GLY A 475 15.94 6.57 5.97
C GLY A 475 14.57 6.08 6.46
N LEU A 476 13.94 6.79 7.41
CA LEU A 476 12.69 6.35 8.06
C LEU A 476 11.48 6.21 7.10
N ASN A 477 11.50 6.90 5.97
CA ASN A 477 10.48 6.66 4.94
C ASN A 477 10.76 5.38 4.12
N GLY A 478 11.94 4.80 4.31
CA GLY A 478 12.32 3.51 3.77
C GLY A 478 12.69 3.49 2.29
N GLY A 479 13.08 2.32 1.83
CA GLY A 479 13.23 1.99 0.41
C GLY A 479 11.85 1.93 -0.26
N ALA A 480 10.95 1.05 0.21
CA ALA A 480 9.54 1.05 -0.17
C ALA A 480 8.65 1.49 0.99
N ASN A 481 7.47 2.03 0.67
CA ASN A 481 6.51 2.50 1.66
C ASN A 481 5.09 2.08 1.24
N TRP A 482 4.03 2.74 1.75
CA TRP A 482 2.62 2.42 1.49
C TRP A 482 2.26 2.32 -0.01
N GLY A 483 3.02 2.97 -0.88
CA GLY A 483 2.91 2.80 -2.33
C GLY A 483 3.03 1.34 -2.78
N GLY A 484 3.80 0.51 -2.07
CA GLY A 484 3.89 -0.92 -2.30
C GLY A 484 4.47 -1.28 -3.67
N ALA A 485 3.99 -2.40 -4.23
CA ALA A 485 4.44 -2.92 -5.51
C ALA A 485 3.28 -3.33 -6.42
N SER A 486 3.52 -3.43 -7.72
CA SER A 486 2.61 -4.05 -8.69
C SER A 486 3.21 -5.33 -9.25
N PHE A 487 2.36 -6.30 -9.63
CA PHE A 487 2.81 -7.62 -10.10
C PHE A 487 2.14 -8.00 -11.42
N ASP A 488 2.94 -8.42 -12.38
CA ASP A 488 2.46 -8.95 -13.66
C ASP A 488 2.43 -10.48 -13.62
N PRO A 489 1.24 -11.10 -13.54
CA PRO A 489 1.11 -12.55 -13.48
C PRO A 489 1.53 -13.26 -14.77
N THR A 490 1.64 -12.52 -15.90
CA THR A 490 2.02 -13.11 -17.18
C THR A 490 3.52 -13.28 -17.34
N THR A 491 4.30 -12.49 -16.60
CA THR A 491 5.77 -12.49 -16.66
C THR A 491 6.44 -12.93 -15.37
N GLY A 492 5.72 -12.96 -14.26
CA GLY A 492 6.28 -13.20 -12.93
C GLY A 492 7.11 -12.03 -12.39
N LEU A 493 6.97 -10.82 -12.99
CA LEU A 493 7.70 -9.62 -12.58
C LEU A 493 6.92 -8.81 -11.57
N LEU A 494 7.59 -8.46 -10.48
CA LEU A 494 7.13 -7.50 -9.49
C LEU A 494 7.87 -6.17 -9.69
N TYR A 495 7.12 -5.07 -9.69
CA TYR A 495 7.65 -3.72 -9.87
C TYR A 495 7.52 -2.93 -8.58
N VAL A 496 8.64 -2.40 -8.10
CA VAL A 496 8.71 -1.59 -6.88
C VAL A 496 9.49 -0.32 -7.14
N ASN A 497 8.92 0.82 -6.73
CA ASN A 497 9.66 2.07 -6.66
C ASN A 497 10.32 2.18 -5.29
N SER A 498 11.53 2.70 -5.27
CA SER A 498 12.25 2.96 -4.03
C SER A 498 12.74 4.38 -3.93
N MET A 499 12.77 4.88 -2.70
CA MET A 499 13.32 6.18 -2.35
C MET A 499 14.68 5.99 -1.70
N ASP A 500 15.68 6.67 -2.25
CA ASP A 500 17.04 6.65 -1.73
C ASP A 500 17.39 8.02 -1.13
N VAL A 501 16.81 8.31 0.03
CA VAL A 501 17.06 9.52 0.82
C VAL A 501 17.45 9.09 2.23
N GLY A 502 18.68 9.40 2.64
CA GLY A 502 19.17 9.08 3.96
C GLY A 502 18.43 9.83 5.07
N GLY A 503 18.41 9.24 6.25
CA GLY A 503 17.97 9.88 7.48
C GLY A 503 19.17 10.36 8.31
N LEU A 504 18.96 11.44 9.08
CA LEU A 504 19.96 11.98 10.01
C LEU A 504 19.35 12.01 11.41
N PHE A 505 19.78 11.09 12.29
CA PHE A 505 19.12 10.90 13.58
C PHE A 505 20.10 10.76 14.74
N ARG A 506 19.66 11.23 15.92
CA ARG A 506 20.28 10.92 17.19
C ARG A 506 19.24 10.89 18.31
N LEU A 507 19.50 10.10 19.33
CA LEU A 507 18.75 10.13 20.58
C LEU A 507 19.32 11.21 21.52
N VAL A 508 18.45 11.80 22.30
CA VAL A 508 18.81 12.73 23.37
C VAL A 508 18.17 12.25 24.66
N LYS A 509 18.93 12.39 25.76
CA LYS A 509 18.42 12.11 27.09
C LYS A 509 17.26 13.06 27.41
N ARG A 510 16.21 12.53 27.98
CA ARG A 510 15.02 13.29 28.36
C ARG A 510 15.09 13.70 29.83
N PRO A 511 14.39 14.75 30.26
CA PRO A 511 14.29 15.11 31.67
C PRO A 511 13.80 13.94 32.53
N GLU A 512 14.23 13.91 33.78
CA GLU A 512 13.74 12.94 34.76
C GLU A 512 12.22 13.01 34.89
N GLY A 513 11.53 11.87 35.00
CA GLY A 513 10.08 11.77 35.01
C GLY A 513 9.41 11.74 33.63
N SER A 514 10.19 11.83 32.54
CA SER A 514 9.64 11.59 31.18
C SER A 514 9.20 10.13 31.01
N GLU A 515 8.20 9.87 30.16
CA GLU A 515 7.76 8.51 29.85
C GLU A 515 8.88 7.60 29.33
N LEU A 516 9.88 8.19 28.65
CA LEU A 516 11.07 7.51 28.15
C LEU A 516 12.34 8.28 28.56
N PRO A 517 13.44 7.58 28.90
CA PRO A 517 14.71 8.21 29.22
C PRO A 517 15.41 8.81 28.00
N TYR A 518 15.12 8.29 26.79
CA TYR A 518 15.68 8.76 25.52
C TYR A 518 14.59 8.90 24.46
N ALA A 519 14.75 9.88 23.57
CA ALA A 519 13.91 10.05 22.38
C ALA A 519 14.72 10.78 21.30
N LEU A 520 14.22 10.78 20.06
CA LEU A 520 14.82 11.57 18.97
C LEU A 520 14.96 13.04 19.38
N ARG A 521 16.06 13.68 18.95
CA ARG A 521 16.32 15.11 19.16
C ARG A 521 15.19 15.98 18.59
N ALA A 522 14.80 15.71 17.37
CA ALA A 522 13.74 16.42 16.68
C ALA A 522 12.40 15.70 16.82
N LYS A 523 11.32 16.48 16.88
CA LYS A 523 9.95 15.94 16.81
C LYS A 523 9.54 15.52 15.40
N LYS A 524 10.39 15.74 14.38
CA LYS A 524 10.14 15.47 12.96
C LYS A 524 11.30 14.70 12.37
N TYR A 525 11.04 13.98 11.30
CA TYR A 525 12.06 13.31 10.49
C TYR A 525 13.08 14.35 9.97
N GLU A 526 14.35 14.11 10.25
CA GLU A 526 15.46 14.83 9.67
C GLU A 526 16.02 14.02 8.50
N PHE A 527 16.07 14.66 7.33
CA PHE A 527 16.59 14.04 6.13
C PHE A 527 18.05 14.45 5.93
N PHE A 528 18.84 13.54 5.42
CA PHE A 528 20.21 13.81 5.02
C PHE A 528 20.23 14.49 3.65
N TRP A 529 19.97 15.80 3.63
CA TRP A 529 19.94 16.67 2.45
C TRP A 529 20.46 18.08 2.76
N ASP A 530 20.83 18.82 1.68
CA ASP A 530 21.26 20.20 1.77
C ASP A 530 20.08 21.19 1.96
N SER A 531 20.38 22.47 2.06
CA SER A 531 19.41 23.56 2.23
C SER A 531 18.41 23.67 1.06
N LYS A 532 18.79 23.23 -0.13
CA LYS A 532 17.92 23.12 -1.30
C LYS A 532 17.10 21.83 -1.34
N ARG A 533 17.30 20.96 -0.36
CA ARG A 533 16.67 19.63 -0.25
C ARG A 533 17.14 18.64 -1.33
N TYR A 534 18.35 18.81 -1.87
CA TYR A 534 19.02 17.76 -2.62
C TYR A 534 19.62 16.74 -1.65
N PRO A 535 19.35 15.45 -1.83
CA PRO A 535 19.96 14.42 -0.97
C PRO A 535 21.47 14.47 -0.99
N CYS A 536 22.09 14.30 0.16
CA CYS A 536 23.53 14.46 0.36
C CYS A 536 24.37 13.29 -0.18
N GLN A 537 23.77 12.16 -0.52
CA GLN A 537 24.46 11.08 -1.22
C GLN A 537 24.38 11.27 -2.75
N LYS A 538 25.32 10.64 -3.46
CA LYS A 538 25.28 10.57 -4.93
C LYS A 538 23.96 9.97 -5.43
N PRO A 539 23.38 10.49 -6.52
CA PRO A 539 22.22 9.88 -7.16
C PRO A 539 22.51 8.44 -7.66
N PRO A 540 21.47 7.61 -7.94
CA PRO A 540 20.07 8.01 -8.05
C PRO A 540 19.36 8.11 -6.69
N TRP A 541 18.46 9.12 -6.54
CA TRP A 541 17.68 9.36 -5.31
C TRP A 541 16.27 8.73 -5.34
N GLY A 542 15.93 8.16 -6.46
CA GLY A 542 14.73 7.35 -6.66
C GLY A 542 14.96 6.35 -7.79
N THR A 543 14.46 5.14 -7.61
CA THR A 543 14.58 4.06 -8.62
C THR A 543 13.24 3.35 -8.80
N LEU A 544 13.11 2.69 -9.95
CA LEU A 544 12.04 1.74 -10.26
C LEU A 544 12.69 0.44 -10.66
N THR A 545 12.36 -0.64 -9.96
CA THR A 545 12.98 -1.95 -10.10
C THR A 545 11.97 -2.99 -10.52
N ALA A 546 12.27 -3.79 -11.53
CA ALA A 546 11.53 -5.01 -11.85
C ALA A 546 12.28 -6.22 -11.31
N ILE A 547 11.61 -7.02 -10.51
CA ILE A 547 12.15 -8.20 -9.84
C ILE A 547 11.47 -9.45 -10.41
N ASP A 548 12.23 -10.37 -10.94
CA ASP A 548 11.74 -11.70 -11.36
C ASP A 548 11.56 -12.57 -10.10
N LEU A 549 10.31 -12.75 -9.69
CA LEU A 549 9.99 -13.52 -8.48
C LEU A 549 10.26 -15.02 -8.62
N ASN A 550 10.33 -15.53 -9.84
CA ASN A 550 10.63 -16.95 -10.08
C ASN A 550 12.11 -17.26 -9.81
N LYS A 551 13.00 -16.25 -10.00
CA LYS A 551 14.45 -16.39 -9.84
C LYS A 551 15.01 -15.69 -8.60
N GLY A 552 14.29 -14.69 -8.09
CA GLY A 552 14.78 -13.81 -7.03
C GLY A 552 15.93 -12.90 -7.52
N GLU A 553 15.76 -12.30 -8.71
CA GLU A 553 16.79 -11.47 -9.36
C GLU A 553 16.18 -10.23 -9.98
N PHE A 554 16.98 -9.15 -10.12
CA PHE A 554 16.52 -7.98 -10.87
C PHE A 554 16.49 -8.29 -12.36
N ARG A 555 15.37 -7.96 -13.00
CA ARG A 555 15.26 -7.94 -14.45
C ARG A 555 15.84 -6.66 -15.01
N TRP A 556 15.49 -5.53 -14.38
CA TRP A 556 16.03 -4.21 -14.68
C TRP A 556 15.81 -3.28 -13.47
N GLN A 557 16.62 -2.23 -13.39
CA GLN A 557 16.44 -1.12 -12.47
C GLN A 557 16.77 0.18 -13.22
N VAL A 558 15.89 1.17 -13.12
CA VAL A 558 16.03 2.48 -13.77
C VAL A 558 15.85 3.60 -12.77
N THR A 559 16.43 4.75 -13.07
CA THR A 559 16.23 5.98 -12.31
C THR A 559 14.78 6.47 -12.43
N LEU A 560 14.15 6.84 -11.32
CA LEU A 560 12.79 7.36 -11.25
C LEU A 560 12.77 8.79 -10.72
N GLY A 561 12.32 9.71 -11.57
CA GLY A 561 12.23 11.14 -11.24
C GLY A 561 13.50 11.91 -11.62
N GLU A 562 13.42 13.23 -11.51
CA GLU A 562 14.54 14.15 -11.76
C GLU A 562 14.27 15.51 -11.09
N PHE A 563 15.31 16.30 -10.91
CA PHE A 563 15.20 17.70 -10.52
C PHE A 563 15.43 18.58 -11.75
N ASP A 564 14.42 19.36 -12.16
CA ASP A 564 14.48 20.22 -13.34
C ASP A 564 15.65 21.22 -13.29
N GLU A 565 15.93 21.77 -12.10
CA GLU A 565 17.03 22.72 -11.88
C GLU A 565 18.42 22.08 -12.09
N LEU A 566 18.60 20.85 -11.62
CA LEU A 566 19.85 20.10 -11.81
C LEU A 566 20.01 19.68 -13.27
N LYS A 567 18.92 19.26 -13.91
CA LYS A 567 18.91 18.92 -15.33
C LYS A 567 19.30 20.12 -16.21
N ALA A 568 18.78 21.32 -15.91
CA ALA A 568 19.16 22.55 -16.59
C ALA A 568 20.66 22.90 -16.42
N ARG A 569 21.29 22.43 -15.34
CA ARG A 569 22.74 22.56 -15.05
C ARG A 569 23.57 21.40 -15.62
N GLY A 570 22.99 20.52 -16.43
CA GLY A 570 23.67 19.37 -17.04
C GLY A 570 23.69 18.09 -16.18
N VAL A 571 23.07 18.08 -15.00
CA VAL A 571 22.99 16.90 -14.14
C VAL A 571 21.63 16.24 -14.33
N ALA A 572 21.56 15.34 -15.32
CA ALA A 572 20.34 14.59 -15.64
C ALA A 572 20.25 13.28 -14.84
N LYS A 573 19.04 12.69 -14.83
CA LYS A 573 18.76 11.37 -14.24
C LYS A 573 19.15 11.25 -12.76
N THR A 574 18.85 12.28 -11.99
CA THR A 574 19.16 12.29 -10.55
C THR A 574 18.29 11.35 -9.75
N GLY A 575 17.12 10.95 -10.26
CA GLY A 575 16.06 10.43 -9.43
C GLY A 575 15.44 11.53 -8.57
N ALA A 576 14.33 11.21 -7.91
CA ALA A 576 13.65 12.12 -6.97
C ALA A 576 13.03 11.35 -5.81
N PRO A 577 12.87 11.98 -4.62
CA PRO A 577 12.08 11.41 -3.55
C PRO A 577 10.70 10.99 -4.05
N ASN A 578 10.24 9.81 -3.64
CA ASN A 578 8.99 9.26 -4.13
C ASN A 578 8.23 8.50 -3.05
N LEU A 579 6.90 8.59 -3.10
CA LEU A 579 5.93 7.81 -2.36
C LEU A 579 4.76 7.51 -3.32
N GLY A 580 3.86 6.63 -2.96
CA GLY A 580 2.85 6.16 -3.91
C GLY A 580 3.33 4.93 -4.66
N GLY A 581 2.55 4.44 -5.59
CA GLY A 581 2.84 3.18 -6.26
C GLY A 581 2.58 3.18 -7.75
N SER A 582 2.81 2.04 -8.36
CA SER A 582 2.58 1.78 -9.78
C SER A 582 1.38 0.87 -10.01
N ILE A 583 0.88 0.85 -11.25
CA ILE A 583 0.04 -0.19 -11.82
C ILE A 583 0.69 -0.75 -13.06
N VAL A 584 0.40 -2.01 -13.38
CA VAL A 584 0.88 -2.66 -14.60
C VAL A 584 -0.29 -3.19 -15.42
N THR A 585 -0.20 -3.13 -16.76
CA THR A 585 -1.29 -3.50 -17.67
C THR A 585 -0.89 -4.57 -18.68
N ALA A 586 -1.88 -5.30 -19.21
CA ALA A 586 -1.67 -6.23 -20.31
C ALA A 586 -1.18 -5.52 -21.59
N GLY A 587 -1.43 -4.21 -21.73
CA GLY A 587 -0.90 -3.37 -22.82
C GLY A 587 0.63 -3.19 -22.83
N GLY A 588 1.33 -3.80 -21.88
CA GLY A 588 2.80 -3.76 -21.80
C GLY A 588 3.34 -2.55 -21.07
N LEU A 589 2.51 -1.82 -20.34
CA LEU A 589 2.84 -0.56 -19.69
C LEU A 589 2.80 -0.66 -18.18
N LEU A 590 3.68 0.10 -17.55
CA LEU A 590 3.68 0.38 -16.12
C LEU A 590 3.48 1.88 -15.93
N PHE A 591 2.39 2.28 -15.25
CA PHE A 591 2.08 3.68 -14.97
C PHE A 591 2.45 4.03 -13.53
N ILE A 592 3.12 5.17 -13.34
CA ILE A 592 3.54 5.66 -12.02
C ILE A 592 3.64 7.19 -12.00
N GLY A 593 3.10 7.81 -10.93
CA GLY A 593 3.39 9.18 -10.55
C GLY A 593 4.49 9.20 -9.50
N ALA A 594 4.12 9.06 -8.24
CA ALA A 594 4.95 8.83 -7.06
C ALA A 594 6.01 9.90 -6.75
N THR A 595 6.61 10.54 -7.74
CA THR A 595 7.80 11.40 -7.60
C THR A 595 7.47 12.84 -7.25
N SER A 596 8.34 13.47 -6.47
CA SER A 596 8.24 14.90 -6.08
C SER A 596 8.46 15.88 -7.24
N ASP A 597 8.80 15.41 -8.44
CA ASP A 597 8.97 16.23 -9.64
C ASP A 597 7.66 16.58 -10.38
N GLY A 598 6.53 16.11 -9.85
CA GLY A 598 5.19 16.42 -10.40
C GLY A 598 4.92 15.78 -11.76
N ARG A 599 5.56 14.65 -12.08
CA ARG A 599 5.36 13.96 -13.35
C ARG A 599 4.62 12.65 -13.21
N PHE A 600 3.79 12.36 -14.22
CA PHE A 600 3.16 11.06 -14.41
C PHE A 600 3.77 10.38 -15.63
N ARG A 601 4.18 9.11 -15.47
CA ARG A 601 4.98 8.38 -16.46
C ARG A 601 4.37 7.04 -16.82
N ALA A 602 4.67 6.60 -18.05
CA ALA A 602 4.46 5.23 -18.47
C ALA A 602 5.79 4.63 -18.93
N PHE A 603 6.13 3.47 -18.38
CA PHE A 603 7.32 2.69 -18.72
C PHE A 603 6.95 1.42 -19.47
N ASP A 604 7.85 0.96 -20.33
CA ASP A 604 7.81 -0.41 -20.85
C ASP A 604 8.08 -1.39 -19.70
N LYS A 605 7.12 -2.28 -19.41
CA LYS A 605 7.23 -3.22 -18.31
C LYS A 605 8.38 -4.24 -18.46
N TYR A 606 8.87 -4.48 -19.67
CA TYR A 606 9.88 -5.51 -19.95
C TYR A 606 11.33 -5.03 -19.80
N ASN A 607 11.59 -3.74 -20.07
CA ASN A 607 12.95 -3.19 -20.09
C ASN A 607 13.13 -1.88 -19.29
N GLY A 608 12.05 -1.29 -18.76
CA GLY A 608 12.10 -0.06 -17.96
C GLY A 608 12.30 1.22 -18.79
N GLU A 609 12.10 1.19 -20.10
CA GLU A 609 12.16 2.38 -20.96
C GLU A 609 10.98 3.33 -20.65
N GLU A 610 11.25 4.62 -20.43
CA GLU A 610 10.20 5.64 -20.28
C GLU A 610 9.62 5.96 -21.66
N LEU A 611 8.37 5.54 -21.91
CA LEU A 611 7.68 5.70 -23.19
C LEU A 611 6.82 6.96 -23.27
N TRP A 612 6.38 7.47 -22.12
CA TRP A 612 5.53 8.66 -22.04
C TRP A 612 5.66 9.33 -20.69
N VAL A 613 5.61 10.66 -20.70
CA VAL A 613 5.65 11.49 -19.49
C VAL A 613 4.82 12.75 -19.70
N THR A 614 4.11 13.17 -18.63
CA THR A 614 3.39 14.43 -18.58
C THR A 614 3.54 15.08 -17.21
N LYS A 615 3.44 16.43 -17.15
CA LYS A 615 3.36 17.13 -15.87
C LYS A 615 1.93 17.12 -15.34
N LEU A 616 1.81 16.90 -14.04
CA LEU A 616 0.58 17.01 -13.27
C LEU A 616 0.49 18.41 -12.62
N PRO A 617 -0.71 18.83 -12.17
CA PRO A 617 -0.88 20.07 -11.41
C PRO A 617 -0.07 20.13 -10.10
N ALA A 618 0.16 18.99 -9.47
CA ALA A 618 1.04 18.77 -8.34
C ALA A 618 1.54 17.33 -8.38
N SER A 619 2.45 16.92 -7.48
CA SER A 619 2.95 15.56 -7.43
C SER A 619 1.84 14.53 -7.24
N GLY A 620 1.84 13.50 -8.08
CA GLY A 620 0.91 12.37 -8.02
C GLY A 620 1.40 11.30 -7.07
N MET A 621 1.46 11.58 -5.77
CA MET A 621 1.94 10.64 -4.76
C MET A 621 0.90 9.57 -4.39
N ALA A 622 -0.12 9.36 -5.19
CA ALA A 622 -1.09 8.29 -5.10
C ALA A 622 -0.68 7.10 -5.98
N THR A 623 -1.28 5.95 -5.74
CA THR A 623 -1.23 4.85 -6.71
C THR A 623 -2.29 5.10 -7.78
N PRO A 624 -1.94 5.09 -9.08
CA PRO A 624 -2.92 5.24 -10.14
C PRO A 624 -3.85 4.02 -10.24
N MET A 625 -4.90 4.13 -11.05
CA MET A 625 -5.77 3.01 -11.41
C MET A 625 -6.22 3.11 -12.87
N THR A 626 -6.77 2.03 -13.42
CA THR A 626 -7.27 1.99 -14.80
C THR A 626 -8.55 1.19 -14.91
N TYR A 627 -9.45 1.62 -15.79
CA TYR A 627 -10.73 0.96 -16.06
C TYR A 627 -11.18 1.20 -17.48
N LEU A 628 -12.20 0.46 -17.92
CA LEU A 628 -12.87 0.64 -19.19
C LEU A 628 -14.20 1.38 -18.98
N GLY A 629 -14.38 2.51 -19.64
CA GLY A 629 -15.64 3.25 -19.66
C GLY A 629 -16.80 2.38 -20.15
N LYS A 630 -17.90 2.43 -19.42
CA LYS A 630 -19.07 1.57 -19.68
C LYS A 630 -19.78 1.94 -20.98
N ARG A 631 -19.91 3.26 -21.26
CA ARG A 631 -20.58 3.82 -22.45
C ARG A 631 -19.62 3.96 -23.62
N THR A 632 -18.50 4.65 -23.42
CA THR A 632 -17.55 4.98 -24.48
C THR A 632 -16.65 3.82 -24.87
N ARG A 633 -16.52 2.81 -24.02
CA ARG A 633 -15.58 1.69 -24.18
C ARG A 633 -14.13 2.17 -24.33
N LYS A 634 -13.82 3.38 -23.87
CA LYS A 634 -12.45 3.90 -23.77
C LYS A 634 -11.80 3.43 -22.47
N GLN A 635 -10.52 3.09 -22.54
CA GLN A 635 -9.70 2.87 -21.36
C GLN A 635 -9.26 4.21 -20.77
N PHE A 636 -9.44 4.35 -19.46
CA PHE A 636 -8.98 5.49 -18.68
C PHE A 636 -7.86 5.06 -17.73
N VAL A 637 -6.89 5.96 -17.55
CA VAL A 637 -5.87 5.86 -16.47
C VAL A 637 -6.02 7.09 -15.60
N VAL A 638 -6.15 6.91 -14.29
CA VAL A 638 -6.53 7.98 -13.35
C VAL A 638 -5.54 8.05 -12.19
N ILE A 639 -5.19 9.29 -11.79
CA ILE A 639 -4.30 9.53 -10.65
C ILE A 639 -4.74 10.77 -9.88
N ALA A 640 -4.65 10.72 -8.54
CA ALA A 640 -4.75 11.89 -7.70
C ALA A 640 -3.44 12.70 -7.77
N ALA A 641 -3.54 13.97 -8.16
CA ALA A 641 -2.43 14.88 -8.36
C ALA A 641 -2.45 15.98 -7.28
N GLY A 642 -2.40 15.57 -6.01
CA GLY A 642 -2.65 16.47 -4.89
C GLY A 642 -1.42 17.12 -4.30
N GLY A 643 -0.22 16.61 -4.57
CA GLY A 643 1.00 17.10 -3.93
C GLY A 643 0.96 16.91 -2.42
N GLY A 644 1.47 17.90 -1.70
CA GLY A 644 1.56 17.85 -0.25
C GLY A 644 2.62 16.87 0.23
N ASN A 645 2.35 16.24 1.38
CA ASN A 645 3.30 15.30 1.95
C ASN A 645 4.60 15.99 2.44
N LYS A 646 5.65 15.20 2.69
CA LYS A 646 6.96 15.69 3.20
C LYS A 646 7.85 16.25 2.09
N TYR A 647 7.58 15.90 0.83
CA TYR A 647 8.48 16.14 -0.30
C TYR A 647 8.00 17.23 -1.27
N ASP A 648 6.72 17.51 -1.33
CA ASP A 648 6.15 18.53 -2.19
C ASP A 648 5.50 19.67 -1.37
N LYS A 649 5.65 20.90 -1.83
CA LYS A 649 5.04 22.09 -1.24
C LYS A 649 3.83 22.58 -2.02
N THR A 650 3.53 21.96 -3.14
CA THR A 650 2.34 22.24 -3.95
C THR A 650 1.17 21.41 -3.43
N PHE A 651 0.00 22.05 -3.31
CA PHE A 651 -1.21 21.39 -2.81
C PHE A 651 -2.35 21.64 -3.78
N THR A 652 -3.01 20.59 -4.23
CA THR A 652 -4.25 20.66 -5.03
C THR A 652 -5.23 19.56 -4.62
N GLY A 653 -6.53 19.77 -4.95
CA GLY A 653 -7.58 18.77 -4.78
C GLY A 653 -7.84 17.95 -6.06
N LYS A 654 -6.93 17.90 -7.02
CA LYS A 654 -7.23 17.44 -8.37
C LYS A 654 -7.04 15.94 -8.56
N LEU A 655 -8.06 15.31 -9.13
CA LEU A 655 -8.03 13.98 -9.73
C LEU A 655 -7.95 14.15 -11.25
N VAL A 656 -7.01 13.48 -11.91
CA VAL A 656 -6.79 13.63 -13.36
C VAL A 656 -6.96 12.29 -14.06
N ALA A 657 -7.80 12.26 -15.08
CA ALA A 657 -8.03 11.09 -15.93
C ALA A 657 -7.44 11.29 -17.33
N PHE A 658 -6.80 10.27 -17.85
CA PHE A 658 -6.21 10.23 -19.18
C PHE A 658 -6.88 9.16 -20.03
N SER A 659 -7.06 9.40 -21.32
CA SER A 659 -7.52 8.43 -22.31
C SER A 659 -6.88 8.71 -23.67
N LEU A 660 -7.04 7.75 -24.58
CA LEU A 660 -6.80 8.01 -26.00
C LEU A 660 -7.88 8.97 -26.56
N PRO A 661 -7.55 9.78 -27.57
CA PRO A 661 -8.48 10.69 -28.23
C PRO A 661 -9.79 10.08 -28.70
#